data_f0244ba9d7e9b1acc7a74f11e85fb125
#
_entry.id   f0244ba9d7e9b1acc7a74f11e85fb125
#
_cell.length_a   1.000
_cell.length_b   1.000
_cell.length_c   1.000
_cell.angle_alpha   90.00
_cell.angle_beta   90.00
_cell.angle_gamma   90.00
#
_symmetry.space_group_name_H-M   'P 1'
#
loop_
_entity.id
_entity.type
_entity.pdbx_description
1 polymer ?
#
loop_
_entity_poly.entity_id
_entity_poly.type
_entity_poly.pdbx_seq_one_letter_code
_entity_poly.pdbx_strand_id
1 'polypeptide(L)'
;MAERILDRGATAVGRASLSAQEESAFETLDRAYRALCAVMFNYVPTSGHPGGSISSGRFVARALFETMDYDLSDPFRQDADMIAYAAGHKAMGLYAMWALRDEVARIAAPDLLATSELQRLRLEDLLGFRTNPTVRQPLARQFNAKPLDGHPTPATPFVRLASGASGVGFASAVGLAIAARDYFGDNAPRVHIVEGEGGLTPGRVSESAAAAATAGLDNVIVHLDFNQASIDSNRVCREDDAPGEYVQWTPSEFFAMHGWRVLDVSDGHDLGQVAAAQRAATALGPGAPTAIVYRTTKGWRYGIEGRASHGSGHPMCSDGFFEVMGDLGEVGASVPMCDPVQRTCAGARDAEQREQCFYGALLMIRRFLQEHRADVDLLAARLRASRSRLESRDRSPRPHAPRVAAIYELAAASVAQRHTPDELVVTPRTTLALKDALGQALAHLNVASNGAVLTASADLLGSTSAALAGKAFAPGFFHVTNNPESRQLSVGGICEDGMSGVLSGVAGFGEALGVGSSYGAFLAPLGHISARLHAIGQQARSEIAAPDFATLILICGHAGLATGEDGPTHADPQALQLLSQNFPRGAAVVLTPWEPQEVWPLLSASLAERPALIAPYVPRPAWGVPDREALGLAPAWSATEGIYCLRAPVGTPDVTVVLQEAAVTNIFVNDVLPQLRDEGIDVAAYYVASAELFDSLSPQRRREIFPEEVARRAMGITGFTMATMHRWVTSDAGREATLHPFVHGGYLGSGSGASVVASAGLGASGQYEAIRAYLDVLSSSH
;
A
#
# COMPACT_ATOMS: atom_id res chain seq x y z
N MET A 1 29.23 9.47 22.78
CA MET A 1 28.08 9.16 21.90
C MET A 1 28.35 9.52 20.43
N ALA A 2 28.92 10.68 20.15
CA ALA A 2 29.31 11.08 18.80
C ALA A 2 30.41 10.20 18.16
N GLU A 3 31.40 9.74 18.92
CA GLU A 3 32.45 8.83 18.44
C GLU A 3 31.93 7.43 18.06
N ARG A 4 30.83 6.94 18.66
CA ARG A 4 30.23 5.65 18.30
C ARG A 4 29.41 5.69 17.00
N ILE A 5 29.04 6.87 16.50
CA ILE A 5 28.28 7.03 15.24
C ILE A 5 29.24 7.05 14.05
N LEU A 6 30.45 7.58 14.21
CA LEU A 6 31.49 7.63 13.17
C LEU A 6 32.21 6.27 12.95
N ASP A 7 32.08 5.32 13.88
CA ASP A 7 32.72 4.00 13.78
C ASP A 7 31.80 2.92 13.16
N ARG A 8 30.62 3.30 12.65
CA ARG A 8 29.75 2.42 11.84
C ARG A 8 30.04 2.57 10.35
N GLY A 9 31.31 2.51 9.99
CA GLY A 9 31.72 2.42 8.61
C GLY A 9 31.16 1.17 7.94
N ALA A 10 30.97 1.22 6.61
CA ALA A 10 30.61 0.07 5.86
C ALA A 10 31.69 -1.01 6.03
N THR A 11 31.26 -2.25 6.29
CA THR A 11 32.18 -3.39 6.46
C THR A 11 32.37 -4.08 5.12
N ALA A 12 33.58 -4.02 4.59
CA ALA A 12 33.95 -4.78 3.39
C ALA A 12 33.86 -6.29 3.68
N VAL A 13 33.20 -7.01 2.79
CA VAL A 13 32.98 -8.44 2.93
C VAL A 13 33.99 -9.21 2.10
N GLY A 14 34.64 -10.20 2.74
CA GLY A 14 35.52 -11.15 2.05
C GLY A 14 34.74 -12.15 1.20
N ARG A 15 35.44 -13.18 0.71
CA ARG A 15 34.88 -14.27 -0.11
C ARG A 15 34.72 -15.53 0.73
N ALA A 16 33.52 -16.12 0.75
CA ALA A 16 33.33 -17.47 1.30
C ALA A 16 33.88 -18.52 0.35
N SER A 17 34.46 -19.60 0.91
CA SER A 17 34.80 -20.77 0.13
C SER A 17 33.53 -21.54 -0.21
N LEU A 18 33.31 -21.79 -1.50
CA LEU A 18 32.22 -22.60 -2.03
C LEU A 18 32.80 -23.92 -2.54
N SER A 19 32.07 -25.00 -2.45
CA SER A 19 32.45 -26.24 -3.14
C SER A 19 32.25 -26.07 -4.65
N ALA A 20 33.02 -26.82 -5.46
CA ALA A 20 32.87 -26.80 -6.91
C ALA A 20 31.44 -27.14 -7.36
N GLN A 21 30.72 -28.01 -6.62
CA GLN A 21 29.35 -28.36 -6.91
C GLN A 21 28.38 -27.20 -6.58
N GLU A 22 28.64 -26.44 -5.51
CA GLU A 22 27.83 -25.23 -5.21
C GLU A 22 28.05 -24.16 -6.28
N GLU A 23 29.29 -23.91 -6.68
CA GLU A 23 29.56 -22.94 -7.76
C GLU A 23 28.88 -23.38 -9.05
N SER A 24 28.99 -24.67 -9.44
CA SER A 24 28.30 -25.20 -10.63
C SER A 24 26.79 -25.01 -10.58
N ALA A 25 26.14 -25.34 -9.46
CA ALA A 25 24.70 -25.28 -9.34
C ALA A 25 24.17 -23.83 -9.45
N PHE A 26 24.83 -22.87 -8.81
CA PHE A 26 24.43 -21.46 -8.91
C PHE A 26 24.82 -20.85 -10.26
N GLU A 27 25.91 -21.27 -10.91
CA GLU A 27 26.21 -20.86 -12.29
C GLU A 27 25.17 -21.42 -13.28
N THR A 28 24.76 -22.68 -13.12
CA THR A 28 23.67 -23.28 -13.92
C THR A 28 22.37 -22.52 -13.76
N LEU A 29 21.98 -22.17 -12.52
CA LEU A 29 20.80 -21.37 -12.26
C LEU A 29 20.91 -19.96 -12.86
N ASP A 30 22.08 -19.31 -12.73
CA ASP A 30 22.32 -17.97 -13.30
C ASP A 30 22.22 -17.95 -14.82
N ARG A 31 22.79 -18.96 -15.51
CA ARG A 31 22.65 -19.11 -16.97
C ARG A 31 21.19 -19.26 -17.39
N ALA A 32 20.46 -20.17 -16.72
CA ALA A 32 19.02 -20.35 -16.97
C ALA A 32 18.23 -19.06 -16.72
N TYR A 33 18.57 -18.33 -15.65
CA TYR A 33 17.90 -17.08 -15.27
C TYR A 33 18.13 -15.95 -16.27
N ARG A 34 19.37 -15.70 -16.69
CA ARG A 34 19.69 -14.67 -17.69
C ARG A 34 19.05 -14.99 -19.04
N ALA A 35 19.12 -16.24 -19.48
CA ALA A 35 18.46 -16.70 -20.69
C ALA A 35 16.93 -16.53 -20.61
N LEU A 36 16.31 -16.86 -19.45
CA LEU A 36 14.87 -16.70 -19.27
C LEU A 36 14.45 -15.22 -19.26
N CYS A 37 15.23 -14.32 -18.65
CA CYS A 37 15.01 -12.88 -18.76
C CYS A 37 15.11 -12.41 -20.23
N ALA A 38 16.09 -12.89 -20.99
CA ALA A 38 16.22 -12.58 -22.41
C ALA A 38 15.05 -13.11 -23.23
N VAL A 39 14.60 -14.32 -22.96
CA VAL A 39 13.40 -14.92 -23.58
C VAL A 39 12.16 -14.09 -23.30
N MET A 40 11.90 -13.76 -22.03
CA MET A 40 10.74 -12.94 -21.66
C MET A 40 10.78 -11.57 -22.33
N PHE A 41 11.93 -10.89 -22.33
CA PHE A 41 12.05 -9.59 -23.00
C PHE A 41 11.84 -9.71 -24.50
N ASN A 42 12.38 -10.75 -25.14
CA ASN A 42 12.37 -10.94 -26.59
C ASN A 42 10.94 -11.25 -27.12
N TYR A 43 10.18 -12.10 -26.43
CA TYR A 43 8.87 -12.57 -26.88
C TYR A 43 7.68 -11.74 -26.34
N VAL A 44 7.87 -10.91 -25.33
CA VAL A 44 6.83 -10.02 -24.81
C VAL A 44 7.11 -8.58 -25.29
N PRO A 45 6.40 -8.08 -26.31
CA PRO A 45 6.77 -6.83 -26.99
C PRO A 45 6.78 -5.58 -26.13
N THR A 46 6.04 -5.58 -25.03
CA THR A 46 5.92 -4.46 -24.08
C THR A 46 6.67 -4.72 -22.78
N SER A 47 7.49 -5.77 -22.73
CA SER A 47 8.33 -6.04 -21.56
C SER A 47 9.40 -4.95 -21.44
N GLY A 48 9.81 -4.66 -20.25
CA GLY A 48 10.88 -3.68 -19.99
C GLY A 48 11.84 -4.19 -18.93
N HIS A 49 12.95 -3.47 -18.75
CA HIS A 49 13.86 -3.59 -17.62
C HIS A 49 14.63 -4.93 -17.48
N PRO A 50 15.19 -5.50 -18.57
CA PRO A 50 15.97 -6.73 -18.47
C PRO A 50 17.26 -6.53 -17.68
N GLY A 51 17.95 -5.40 -17.85
CA GLY A 51 19.25 -5.14 -17.23
C GLY A 51 19.24 -5.17 -15.71
N GLY A 52 18.28 -4.48 -15.07
CA GLY A 52 18.14 -4.47 -13.62
C GLY A 52 17.65 -5.81 -13.04
N SER A 53 16.86 -6.57 -13.81
CA SER A 53 16.50 -7.93 -13.46
C SER A 53 17.73 -8.84 -13.44
N ILE A 54 18.56 -8.77 -14.49
CA ILE A 54 19.77 -9.60 -14.65
C ILE A 54 20.81 -9.27 -13.57
N SER A 55 21.10 -7.98 -13.29
CA SER A 55 22.10 -7.60 -12.29
C SER A 55 21.80 -8.13 -10.89
N SER A 56 20.53 -8.28 -10.53
CA SER A 56 20.11 -8.75 -9.21
C SER A 56 20.02 -10.29 -9.11
N GLY A 57 20.14 -11.03 -10.18
CA GLY A 57 19.85 -12.47 -10.23
C GLY A 57 20.64 -13.29 -9.22
N ARG A 58 21.96 -13.08 -9.13
CA ARG A 58 22.84 -13.89 -8.28
C ARG A 58 22.54 -13.74 -6.79
N PHE A 59 22.37 -12.53 -6.30
CA PHE A 59 22.08 -12.35 -4.88
C PHE A 59 20.63 -12.74 -4.53
N VAL A 60 19.68 -12.60 -5.44
CA VAL A 60 18.30 -13.09 -5.24
C VAL A 60 18.28 -14.63 -5.23
N ALA A 61 18.99 -15.29 -6.15
CA ALA A 61 19.13 -16.74 -6.14
C ALA A 61 19.68 -17.26 -4.81
N ARG A 62 20.76 -16.64 -4.29
CA ARG A 62 21.32 -16.98 -2.99
C ARG A 62 20.32 -16.76 -1.85
N ALA A 63 19.59 -15.65 -1.84
CA ALA A 63 18.59 -15.39 -0.83
C ALA A 63 17.54 -16.51 -0.80
N LEU A 64 17.00 -16.91 -1.94
CA LEU A 64 15.93 -17.91 -2.04
C LEU A 64 16.42 -19.34 -1.76
N PHE A 65 17.58 -19.72 -2.24
CA PHE A 65 18.06 -21.12 -2.14
C PHE A 65 18.97 -21.38 -0.93
N GLU A 66 19.41 -20.33 -0.22
CA GLU A 66 20.31 -20.52 0.92
C GLU A 66 19.90 -19.77 2.19
N THR A 67 19.52 -18.49 2.07
CA THR A 67 19.44 -17.59 3.22
C THR A 67 18.09 -17.58 3.90
N MET A 68 17.00 -17.55 3.13
CA MET A 68 15.64 -17.44 3.63
C MET A 68 15.12 -18.77 4.19
N ASP A 69 14.34 -18.67 5.27
CA ASP A 69 13.65 -19.80 5.89
C ASP A 69 12.16 -19.74 5.50
N TYR A 70 11.74 -20.58 4.55
CA TYR A 70 10.37 -20.62 4.04
C TYR A 70 9.99 -22.02 3.55
N ASP A 71 8.68 -22.25 3.35
CA ASP A 71 8.12 -23.47 2.80
C ASP A 71 7.53 -23.20 1.41
N LEU A 72 8.08 -23.84 0.38
CA LEU A 72 7.62 -23.68 -1.00
C LEU A 72 6.18 -24.21 -1.19
N SER A 73 5.72 -25.15 -0.37
CA SER A 73 4.38 -25.73 -0.45
C SER A 73 3.28 -24.81 0.13
N ASP A 74 3.65 -23.82 0.95
CA ASP A 74 2.71 -22.87 1.56
C ASP A 74 3.23 -21.44 1.47
N PRO A 75 2.83 -20.68 0.44
CA PRO A 75 3.28 -19.30 0.23
C PRO A 75 2.70 -18.29 1.24
N PHE A 76 1.75 -18.71 2.08
CA PHE A 76 1.02 -17.82 2.99
C PHE A 76 1.45 -17.94 4.44
N ARG A 77 2.36 -18.82 4.78
CA ARG A 77 2.88 -18.96 6.14
C ARG A 77 3.38 -17.62 6.67
N GLN A 78 2.81 -17.18 7.79
CA GLN A 78 3.18 -15.91 8.42
C GLN A 78 4.51 -15.98 9.16
N ASP A 79 4.90 -17.16 9.61
CA ASP A 79 6.16 -17.45 10.30
C ASP A 79 7.36 -17.62 9.35
N ALA A 80 7.13 -17.64 8.03
CA ALA A 80 8.17 -17.74 7.02
C ALA A 80 8.84 -16.37 6.76
N ASP A 81 10.13 -16.39 6.42
CA ASP A 81 10.84 -15.20 5.95
C ASP A 81 10.17 -14.67 4.68
N MET A 82 10.09 -13.35 4.58
CA MET A 82 9.40 -12.65 3.49
C MET A 82 10.38 -11.95 2.58
N ILE A 83 10.04 -11.82 1.30
CA ILE A 83 10.81 -11.02 0.34
C ILE A 83 9.90 -9.99 -0.33
N ALA A 84 10.35 -8.73 -0.34
CA ALA A 84 9.67 -7.60 -0.98
C ALA A 84 10.54 -7.05 -2.12
N TYR A 85 9.98 -7.04 -3.31
CA TYR A 85 10.60 -6.37 -4.46
C TYR A 85 10.18 -4.90 -4.47
N ALA A 86 10.89 -4.08 -3.69
CA ALA A 86 10.69 -2.63 -3.65
C ALA A 86 11.03 -2.00 -5.01
N ALA A 87 12.07 -2.49 -5.67
CA ALA A 87 12.35 -2.22 -7.07
C ALA A 87 11.33 -2.90 -8.00
N GLY A 88 10.09 -2.42 -8.02
CA GLY A 88 8.99 -3.04 -8.75
C GLY A 88 9.24 -3.23 -10.25
N HIS A 89 10.07 -2.39 -10.86
CA HIS A 89 10.48 -2.52 -12.26
C HIS A 89 11.30 -3.79 -12.56
N LYS A 90 11.85 -4.46 -11.54
CA LYS A 90 12.53 -5.76 -11.67
C LYS A 90 11.58 -6.97 -11.69
N ALA A 91 10.27 -6.74 -11.92
CA ALA A 91 9.24 -7.79 -11.95
C ALA A 91 9.59 -8.96 -12.89
N MET A 92 10.16 -8.68 -14.06
CA MET A 92 10.63 -9.73 -15.00
C MET A 92 11.56 -10.71 -14.30
N GLY A 93 12.55 -10.21 -13.57
CA GLY A 93 13.50 -11.04 -12.82
C GLY A 93 12.84 -11.81 -11.69
N LEU A 94 11.89 -11.19 -10.98
CA LEU A 94 11.10 -11.87 -9.97
C LEU A 94 10.37 -13.08 -10.58
N TYR A 95 9.61 -12.87 -11.65
CA TYR A 95 8.83 -13.95 -12.27
C TYR A 95 9.74 -15.05 -12.84
N ALA A 96 10.84 -14.67 -13.48
CA ALA A 96 11.83 -15.64 -13.98
C ALA A 96 12.40 -16.50 -12.85
N MET A 97 12.83 -15.88 -11.74
CA MET A 97 13.41 -16.61 -10.62
C MET A 97 12.38 -17.50 -9.89
N TRP A 98 11.14 -17.02 -9.75
CA TRP A 98 10.04 -17.80 -9.14
C TRP A 98 9.70 -19.02 -10.00
N ALA A 99 9.63 -18.85 -11.32
CA ALA A 99 9.35 -19.94 -12.24
C ALA A 99 10.51 -20.97 -12.26
N LEU A 100 11.76 -20.52 -12.22
CA LEU A 100 12.91 -21.42 -12.11
C LEU A 100 12.94 -22.18 -10.79
N ARG A 101 12.60 -21.54 -9.68
CA ARG A 101 12.47 -22.19 -8.37
C ARG A 101 11.39 -23.29 -8.39
N ASP A 102 10.24 -23.01 -8.96
CA ASP A 102 9.15 -23.99 -9.15
C ASP A 102 9.63 -25.14 -10.04
N GLU A 103 10.34 -24.85 -11.11
CA GLU A 103 10.84 -25.85 -12.06
C GLU A 103 11.93 -26.75 -11.44
N VAL A 104 12.83 -26.19 -10.63
CA VAL A 104 13.81 -26.96 -9.82
C VAL A 104 13.08 -27.94 -8.90
N ALA A 105 12.06 -27.47 -8.19
CA ALA A 105 11.26 -28.33 -7.32
C ALA A 105 10.49 -29.38 -8.13
N ARG A 106 9.89 -29.03 -9.25
CA ARG A 106 9.17 -29.96 -10.14
C ARG A 106 10.07 -31.10 -10.63
N ILE A 107 11.34 -30.80 -10.95
CA ILE A 107 12.29 -31.78 -11.46
C ILE A 107 12.82 -32.68 -10.33
N ALA A 108 13.16 -32.13 -9.15
CA ALA A 108 13.97 -32.86 -8.15
C ALA A 108 13.33 -32.95 -6.74
N ALA A 109 12.25 -32.22 -6.47
CA ALA A 109 11.58 -32.19 -5.17
C ALA A 109 10.08 -31.88 -5.30
N PRO A 110 9.30 -32.65 -6.08
CA PRO A 110 7.90 -32.35 -6.36
C PRO A 110 7.02 -32.34 -5.10
N ASP A 111 7.43 -32.97 -4.04
CA ASP A 111 6.78 -32.96 -2.71
C ASP A 111 6.86 -31.59 -2.00
N LEU A 112 7.72 -30.69 -2.46
CA LEU A 112 7.78 -29.31 -1.96
C LEU A 112 6.80 -28.37 -2.65
N LEU A 113 6.17 -28.78 -3.73
CA LEU A 113 5.26 -27.91 -4.47
C LEU A 113 3.90 -27.80 -3.79
N ALA A 114 3.30 -26.61 -3.81
CA ALA A 114 1.93 -26.41 -3.38
C ALA A 114 0.97 -27.28 -4.20
N THR A 115 -0.04 -27.83 -3.55
CA THR A 115 -1.07 -28.67 -4.19
C THR A 115 -1.90 -27.86 -5.18
N SER A 116 -2.21 -26.63 -4.85
CA SER A 116 -2.95 -25.72 -5.73
C SER A 116 -2.00 -25.04 -6.71
N GLU A 117 -2.29 -25.14 -8.00
CA GLU A 117 -1.55 -24.41 -9.04
C GLU A 117 -1.68 -22.88 -8.89
N LEU A 118 -2.75 -22.37 -8.28
CA LEU A 118 -2.91 -20.95 -7.98
C LEU A 118 -1.79 -20.44 -7.05
N GLN A 119 -1.26 -21.31 -6.20
CA GLN A 119 -0.22 -21.00 -5.21
C GLN A 119 1.21 -21.25 -5.72
N ARG A 120 1.37 -21.52 -7.00
CA ARG A 120 2.67 -21.76 -7.69
C ARG A 120 2.87 -20.70 -8.77
N LEU A 121 4.12 -20.47 -9.15
CA LEU A 121 4.46 -19.75 -10.37
C LEU A 121 5.26 -20.69 -11.28
N ARG A 122 4.60 -21.25 -12.28
CA ARG A 122 5.15 -22.21 -13.25
C ARG A 122 5.80 -21.50 -14.44
N LEU A 123 6.62 -22.20 -15.22
CA LEU A 123 7.13 -21.64 -16.48
C LEU A 123 5.98 -21.25 -17.42
N GLU A 124 4.91 -22.04 -17.49
CA GLU A 124 3.73 -21.77 -18.29
C GLU A 124 2.99 -20.47 -17.91
N ASP A 125 3.10 -20.05 -16.63
CA ASP A 125 2.49 -18.80 -16.17
C ASP A 125 3.15 -17.56 -16.80
N LEU A 126 4.42 -17.69 -17.24
CA LEU A 126 5.13 -16.59 -17.91
C LEU A 126 4.48 -16.18 -19.24
N LEU A 127 3.67 -17.04 -19.87
CA LEU A 127 2.85 -16.69 -21.04
C LEU A 127 1.84 -15.57 -20.75
N GLY A 128 1.49 -15.37 -19.48
CA GLY A 128 0.62 -14.28 -19.04
C GLY A 128 1.35 -12.98 -18.68
N PHE A 129 2.69 -12.91 -18.84
CA PHE A 129 3.43 -11.70 -18.49
C PHE A 129 3.04 -10.50 -19.35
N ARG A 130 2.59 -9.42 -18.69
CA ARG A 130 2.08 -8.20 -19.34
C ARG A 130 0.98 -8.43 -20.37
N THR A 131 0.22 -9.52 -20.22
CA THR A 131 -0.89 -9.86 -21.09
C THR A 131 -2.22 -9.75 -20.36
N ASN A 132 -3.13 -8.93 -20.87
CA ASN A 132 -4.45 -8.80 -20.28
C ASN A 132 -5.21 -10.14 -20.39
N PRO A 133 -5.83 -10.63 -19.31
CA PRO A 133 -6.55 -11.91 -19.31
C PRO A 133 -7.64 -12.03 -20.38
N THR A 134 -8.22 -10.91 -20.82
CA THR A 134 -9.31 -10.91 -21.85
C THR A 134 -8.81 -11.18 -23.27
N VAL A 135 -7.50 -11.02 -23.52
CA VAL A 135 -6.87 -11.18 -24.84
C VAL A 135 -5.83 -12.30 -24.88
N ARG A 136 -5.94 -13.27 -23.96
CA ARG A 136 -5.02 -14.41 -23.88
C ARG A 136 -5.01 -15.21 -25.17
N GLN A 137 -3.81 -15.59 -25.60
CA GLN A 137 -3.57 -16.48 -26.73
C GLN A 137 -3.90 -17.94 -26.36
N PRO A 138 -3.97 -18.88 -27.34
CA PRO A 138 -4.40 -20.26 -27.11
C PRO A 138 -3.65 -21.02 -26.02
N LEU A 139 -2.31 -20.92 -25.96
CA LEU A 139 -1.51 -21.64 -24.97
C LEU A 139 -1.69 -21.05 -23.57
N ALA A 140 -1.71 -19.72 -23.44
CA ALA A 140 -1.99 -19.06 -22.17
C ALA A 140 -3.37 -19.45 -21.62
N ARG A 141 -4.38 -19.63 -22.50
CA ARG A 141 -5.69 -20.16 -22.10
C ARG A 141 -5.63 -21.62 -21.73
N GLN A 142 -4.96 -22.45 -22.53
CA GLN A 142 -4.80 -23.89 -22.28
C GLN A 142 -4.17 -24.18 -20.91
N PHE A 143 -3.13 -23.44 -20.55
CA PHE A 143 -2.43 -23.61 -19.26
C PHE A 143 -3.06 -22.82 -18.13
N ASN A 144 -4.13 -22.06 -18.39
CA ASN A 144 -4.67 -21.10 -17.42
C ASN A 144 -3.57 -20.22 -16.81
N ALA A 145 -2.67 -19.70 -17.67
CA ALA A 145 -1.54 -18.90 -17.26
C ALA A 145 -1.98 -17.69 -16.43
N LYS A 146 -1.28 -17.40 -15.32
CA LYS A 146 -1.60 -16.26 -14.45
C LYS A 146 -1.37 -14.94 -15.17
N PRO A 147 -2.21 -13.92 -14.95
CA PRO A 147 -1.87 -12.55 -15.34
C PRO A 147 -0.69 -12.07 -14.46
N LEU A 148 0.44 -11.80 -15.09
CA LEU A 148 1.62 -11.29 -14.42
C LEU A 148 1.83 -9.83 -14.81
N ASP A 149 1.67 -8.94 -13.85
CA ASP A 149 1.73 -7.49 -14.05
C ASP A 149 3.15 -6.99 -14.32
N GLY A 150 3.27 -5.79 -14.85
CA GLY A 150 4.57 -5.13 -15.08
C GLY A 150 5.30 -4.75 -13.79
N HIS A 151 4.62 -4.77 -12.66
CA HIS A 151 5.15 -4.59 -11.31
C HIS A 151 4.52 -5.65 -10.40
N PRO A 152 5.25 -6.18 -9.39
CA PRO A 152 4.75 -7.28 -8.58
C PRO A 152 3.52 -6.91 -7.76
N THR A 153 2.55 -7.82 -7.75
CA THR A 153 1.37 -7.77 -6.88
C THR A 153 1.22 -9.09 -6.11
N PRO A 154 0.47 -9.12 -5.02
CA PRO A 154 0.17 -10.34 -4.27
C PRO A 154 -0.63 -11.42 -5.01
N ALA A 155 -1.01 -11.21 -6.27
CA ALA A 155 -1.45 -12.29 -7.16
C ALA A 155 -0.31 -13.26 -7.51
N THR A 156 0.94 -12.85 -7.28
CA THR A 156 2.11 -13.72 -7.38
C THR A 156 2.39 -14.37 -6.03
N PRO A 157 2.44 -15.72 -5.95
CA PRO A 157 2.75 -16.42 -4.70
C PRO A 157 4.06 -15.92 -4.06
N PHE A 158 4.12 -15.85 -2.73
CA PHE A 158 5.23 -15.31 -1.93
C PHE A 158 5.43 -13.79 -2.01
N VAL A 159 4.71 -13.07 -2.85
CA VAL A 159 4.72 -11.61 -2.88
C VAL A 159 3.66 -11.10 -1.91
N ARG A 160 4.10 -10.39 -0.86
CA ARG A 160 3.22 -9.89 0.21
C ARG A 160 2.64 -8.52 -0.09
N LEU A 161 3.30 -7.70 -0.91
CA LEU A 161 2.96 -6.29 -1.13
C LEU A 161 2.87 -5.98 -2.62
N ALA A 162 1.95 -5.11 -3.01
CA ALA A 162 1.99 -4.48 -4.32
C ALA A 162 3.08 -3.39 -4.33
N SER A 163 3.86 -3.34 -5.39
CA SER A 163 4.87 -2.30 -5.60
C SER A 163 4.72 -1.68 -7.00
N GLY A 164 5.34 -0.51 -7.21
CA GLY A 164 5.25 0.20 -8.49
C GLY A 164 5.79 1.61 -8.38
N ALA A 165 5.17 2.45 -7.56
CA ALA A 165 5.74 3.76 -7.25
C ALA A 165 7.01 3.58 -6.41
N SER A 166 8.15 4.13 -6.89
CA SER A 166 9.45 3.98 -6.23
C SER A 166 9.39 4.43 -4.76
N GLY A 167 10.00 3.63 -3.89
CA GLY A 167 10.09 3.86 -2.45
C GLY A 167 8.90 3.35 -1.64
N VAL A 168 7.68 3.21 -2.20
CA VAL A 168 6.53 2.71 -1.43
C VAL A 168 6.75 1.26 -1.02
N GLY A 169 7.26 0.42 -1.91
CA GLY A 169 7.59 -0.97 -1.59
C GLY A 169 8.62 -1.10 -0.47
N PHE A 170 9.59 -0.18 -0.38
CA PHE A 170 10.55 -0.12 0.72
C PHE A 170 9.86 0.23 2.04
N ALA A 171 9.09 1.31 2.07
CA ALA A 171 8.36 1.75 3.26
C ALA A 171 7.39 0.68 3.76
N SER A 172 6.63 0.05 2.85
CA SER A 172 5.70 -1.02 3.21
C SER A 172 6.42 -2.27 3.73
N ALA A 173 7.60 -2.61 3.20
CA ALA A 173 8.40 -3.72 3.71
C ALA A 173 8.93 -3.46 5.13
N VAL A 174 9.27 -2.21 5.47
CA VAL A 174 9.57 -1.81 6.86
C VAL A 174 8.34 -2.03 7.75
N GLY A 175 7.16 -1.69 7.27
CA GLY A 175 5.90 -1.95 7.99
C GLY A 175 5.62 -3.43 8.22
N LEU A 176 5.87 -4.29 7.23
CA LEU A 176 5.81 -5.76 7.42
C LEU A 176 6.74 -6.23 8.54
N ALA A 177 7.97 -5.69 8.59
CA ALA A 177 8.94 -6.06 9.61
C ALA A 177 8.51 -5.63 11.01
N ILE A 178 7.94 -4.43 11.16
CA ILE A 178 7.36 -3.94 12.41
C ILE A 178 6.25 -4.89 12.88
N ALA A 179 5.29 -5.19 12.01
CA ALA A 179 4.17 -6.06 12.34
C ALA A 179 4.61 -7.49 12.68
N ALA A 180 5.59 -8.03 11.96
CA ALA A 180 6.17 -9.33 12.26
C ALA A 180 6.84 -9.35 13.65
N ARG A 181 7.62 -8.32 14.00
CA ARG A 181 8.24 -8.16 15.33
C ARG A 181 7.20 -7.99 16.44
N ASP A 182 6.15 -7.20 16.18
CA ASP A 182 5.05 -7.04 17.13
C ASP A 182 4.29 -8.36 17.36
N TYR A 183 4.10 -9.16 16.32
CA TYR A 183 3.32 -10.40 16.41
C TYR A 183 4.13 -11.59 16.97
N PHE A 184 5.37 -11.79 16.50
CA PHE A 184 6.22 -12.94 16.88
C PHE A 184 7.27 -12.63 17.95
N GLY A 185 7.48 -11.37 18.32
CA GLY A 185 8.53 -10.97 19.26
C GLY A 185 9.95 -11.22 18.71
N ASP A 186 10.87 -11.70 19.54
CA ASP A 186 12.28 -11.85 19.19
C ASP A 186 12.55 -12.92 18.11
N ASN A 187 11.64 -13.87 17.94
CA ASN A 187 11.77 -14.92 16.92
C ASN A 187 11.01 -14.57 15.62
N ALA A 188 10.81 -13.29 15.33
CA ALA A 188 10.10 -12.85 14.15
C ALA A 188 10.78 -13.28 12.84
N PRO A 189 10.00 -13.55 11.77
CA PRO A 189 10.54 -13.78 10.44
C PRO A 189 11.29 -12.56 9.93
N ARG A 190 12.27 -12.79 9.06
CA ARG A 190 13.02 -11.73 8.38
C ARG A 190 12.26 -11.21 7.19
N VAL A 191 12.44 -9.92 6.92
CA VAL A 191 11.96 -9.26 5.70
C VAL A 191 13.16 -8.86 4.85
N HIS A 192 13.30 -9.52 3.70
CA HIS A 192 14.31 -9.25 2.69
C HIS A 192 13.75 -8.24 1.69
N ILE A 193 14.45 -7.11 1.49
CA ILE A 193 14.02 -6.04 0.57
C ILE A 193 15.00 -6.00 -0.60
N VAL A 194 14.50 -6.17 -1.82
CA VAL A 194 15.28 -6.02 -3.05
C VAL A 194 15.04 -4.62 -3.61
N GLU A 195 16.11 -3.81 -3.68
CA GLU A 195 16.03 -2.44 -4.18
C GLU A 195 17.26 -2.10 -5.04
N GLY A 196 17.20 -1.00 -5.77
CA GLY A 196 18.32 -0.40 -6.49
C GLY A 196 18.65 0.99 -5.95
N GLU A 197 19.83 1.53 -6.24
CA GLU A 197 20.25 2.85 -5.76
C GLU A 197 19.34 3.98 -6.24
N GLY A 198 18.80 3.87 -7.45
CA GLY A 198 17.80 4.82 -7.95
C GLY A 198 16.51 4.82 -7.11
N GLY A 199 16.15 3.67 -6.56
CA GLY A 199 14.99 3.51 -5.68
C GLY A 199 15.19 4.07 -4.27
N LEU A 200 16.41 4.43 -3.88
CA LEU A 200 16.67 5.13 -2.61
C LEU A 200 16.43 6.64 -2.69
N THR A 201 16.32 7.21 -3.89
CA THR A 201 16.19 8.66 -4.10
C THR A 201 14.85 9.28 -3.68
N PRO A 202 13.69 8.58 -3.68
CA PRO A 202 12.45 9.14 -3.13
C PRO A 202 12.55 9.44 -1.64
N GLY A 203 12.06 10.60 -1.20
CA GLY A 203 12.11 11.06 0.21
C GLY A 203 11.54 10.03 1.19
N ARG A 204 10.45 9.35 0.82
CA ARG A 204 9.80 8.29 1.63
C ARG A 204 10.73 7.15 2.02
N VAL A 205 11.80 6.89 1.26
CA VAL A 205 12.79 5.85 1.60
C VAL A 205 13.70 6.32 2.73
N SER A 206 14.15 7.59 2.68
CA SER A 206 14.90 8.21 3.78
C SER A 206 14.09 8.20 5.08
N GLU A 207 12.83 8.61 5.01
CA GLU A 207 11.88 8.58 6.12
C GLU A 207 11.73 7.16 6.72
N SER A 208 11.50 6.17 5.85
CA SER A 208 11.30 4.78 6.27
C SER A 208 12.58 4.13 6.78
N ALA A 209 13.74 4.48 6.21
CA ALA A 209 15.03 3.99 6.68
C ALA A 209 15.34 4.51 8.10
N ALA A 210 15.04 5.78 8.36
CA ALA A 210 15.12 6.36 9.69
C ALA A 210 14.16 5.66 10.68
N ALA A 211 12.92 5.42 10.25
CA ALA A 211 11.91 4.72 11.04
C ALA A 211 12.36 3.31 11.43
N ALA A 212 12.90 2.54 10.49
CA ALA A 212 13.38 1.19 10.74
C ALA A 212 14.50 1.14 11.79
N ALA A 213 15.47 2.04 11.69
CA ALA A 213 16.57 2.11 12.64
C ALA A 213 16.11 2.62 14.02
N THR A 214 15.19 3.62 14.06
CA THR A 214 14.64 4.16 15.30
C THR A 214 13.81 3.12 16.04
N ALA A 215 13.08 2.27 15.34
CA ALA A 215 12.35 1.16 15.94
C ALA A 215 13.28 -0.02 16.35
N GLY A 216 14.56 0.03 16.00
CA GLY A 216 15.53 -1.02 16.30
C GLY A 216 15.29 -2.33 15.54
N LEU A 217 14.71 -2.28 14.36
CA LEU A 217 14.36 -3.47 13.57
C LEU A 217 15.61 -4.26 13.20
N ASP A 218 15.73 -5.47 13.71
CA ASP A 218 16.84 -6.40 13.42
C ASP A 218 16.44 -7.52 12.46
N ASN A 219 15.18 -7.56 12.07
CA ASN A 219 14.61 -8.53 11.14
C ASN A 219 14.49 -7.98 9.71
N VAL A 220 15.16 -6.88 9.37
CA VAL A 220 15.19 -6.31 8.01
C VAL A 220 16.57 -6.49 7.40
N ILE A 221 16.61 -7.04 6.18
CA ILE A 221 17.81 -7.15 5.35
C ILE A 221 17.53 -6.56 3.97
N VAL A 222 18.18 -5.46 3.64
CA VAL A 222 18.13 -4.87 2.30
C VAL A 222 19.20 -5.51 1.42
N HIS A 223 18.80 -5.98 0.24
CA HIS A 223 19.68 -6.40 -0.85
C HIS A 223 19.69 -5.30 -1.89
N LEU A 224 20.71 -4.46 -1.87
CA LEU A 224 20.81 -3.30 -2.75
C LEU A 224 21.66 -3.61 -3.98
N ASP A 225 21.04 -3.49 -5.15
CA ASP A 225 21.68 -3.59 -6.46
C ASP A 225 22.32 -2.25 -6.83
N PHE A 226 23.59 -2.07 -6.50
CA PHE A 226 24.32 -0.83 -6.79
C PHE A 226 25.03 -0.93 -8.15
N ASN A 227 24.33 -0.55 -9.21
CA ASN A 227 24.81 -0.65 -10.60
C ASN A 227 24.98 0.70 -11.32
N GLN A 228 24.73 1.82 -10.64
CA GLN A 228 24.86 3.20 -11.13
C GLN A 228 23.94 3.58 -12.30
N ALA A 229 23.07 2.69 -12.76
CA ALA A 229 22.31 2.92 -13.97
C ALA A 229 20.81 3.03 -13.75
N SER A 230 20.24 4.17 -14.10
CA SER A 230 18.81 4.45 -14.18
C SER A 230 18.33 4.48 -15.64
N ILE A 231 17.14 5.08 -15.88
CA ILE A 231 16.64 5.37 -17.23
C ILE A 231 17.48 6.47 -17.90
N ASP A 232 17.83 7.51 -17.14
CA ASP A 232 18.44 8.75 -17.68
C ASP A 232 19.93 8.87 -17.36
N SER A 233 20.47 8.04 -16.45
CA SER A 233 21.84 8.16 -15.95
C SER A 233 22.61 6.84 -15.94
N ASN A 234 23.91 6.91 -16.13
CA ASN A 234 24.87 5.85 -15.82
C ASN A 234 25.71 6.15 -14.56
N ARG A 235 25.36 7.22 -13.82
CA ARG A 235 26.04 7.60 -12.59
C ARG A 235 25.05 8.25 -11.63
N VAL A 236 24.13 7.44 -11.09
CA VAL A 236 23.07 7.89 -10.17
C VAL A 236 23.66 8.50 -8.90
N CYS A 237 24.60 7.80 -8.26
CA CYS A 237 25.25 8.21 -7.04
C CYS A 237 26.66 8.75 -7.30
N ARG A 238 27.22 9.48 -6.33
CA ARG A 238 28.65 9.81 -6.32
C ARG A 238 29.49 8.55 -6.37
N GLU A 239 30.60 8.59 -7.10
CA GLU A 239 31.58 7.50 -7.19
C GLU A 239 32.99 8.10 -7.18
N ASP A 240 33.78 7.76 -6.18
CA ASP A 240 35.07 8.39 -5.89
C ASP A 240 34.99 9.92 -5.92
N ASP A 241 35.78 10.57 -6.76
CA ASP A 241 35.78 12.04 -6.94
C ASP A 241 34.75 12.51 -7.97
N ALA A 242 34.06 11.60 -8.65
CA ALA A 242 33.08 11.96 -9.67
C ALA A 242 31.70 12.20 -9.04
N PRO A 243 31.08 13.41 -9.25
CA PRO A 243 29.76 13.70 -8.70
C PRO A 243 28.69 12.83 -9.33
N GLY A 244 27.72 12.38 -8.53
CA GLY A 244 26.53 11.70 -9.03
C GLY A 244 25.63 12.65 -9.84
N GLU A 245 24.91 12.10 -10.80
CA GLU A 245 23.97 12.88 -11.62
C GLU A 245 22.64 13.13 -10.91
N TYR A 246 22.27 12.27 -9.94
CA TYR A 246 21.05 12.43 -9.14
C TYR A 246 21.37 12.85 -7.70
N VAL A 247 22.28 12.16 -7.03
CA VAL A 247 22.58 12.36 -5.60
C VAL A 247 24.09 12.31 -5.33
N GLN A 248 24.53 12.97 -4.25
CA GLN A 248 25.94 13.09 -3.89
C GLN A 248 26.36 12.13 -2.75
N TRP A 249 25.51 11.22 -2.35
CA TRP A 249 25.82 10.16 -1.41
C TRP A 249 25.99 8.80 -2.13
N THR A 250 26.69 7.88 -1.52
CA THR A 250 26.70 6.45 -1.89
C THR A 250 25.63 5.70 -1.13
N PRO A 251 25.14 4.54 -1.61
CA PRO A 251 24.19 3.74 -0.85
C PRO A 251 24.66 3.35 0.56
N SER A 252 25.95 3.10 0.71
CA SER A 252 26.55 2.76 2.01
C SER A 252 26.50 3.97 2.96
N GLU A 253 26.81 5.16 2.50
CA GLU A 253 26.66 6.40 3.29
C GLU A 253 25.20 6.65 3.65
N PHE A 254 24.27 6.44 2.71
CA PHE A 254 22.83 6.59 2.96
C PHE A 254 22.36 5.71 4.11
N PHE A 255 22.65 4.41 4.09
CA PHE A 255 22.22 3.52 5.15
C PHE A 255 22.96 3.78 6.47
N ALA A 256 24.27 4.04 6.43
CA ALA A 256 25.05 4.38 7.62
C ALA A 256 24.55 5.63 8.32
N MET A 257 24.21 6.69 7.58
CA MET A 257 23.62 7.93 8.10
C MET A 257 22.32 7.67 8.86
N HIS A 258 21.51 6.73 8.40
CA HIS A 258 20.26 6.34 9.05
C HIS A 258 20.45 5.32 10.20
N GLY A 259 21.68 4.96 10.55
CA GLY A 259 21.95 4.06 11.68
C GLY A 259 21.85 2.57 11.36
N TRP A 260 21.87 2.19 10.08
CA TRP A 260 21.88 0.79 9.64
C TRP A 260 23.27 0.20 9.72
N ARG A 261 23.36 -1.13 9.83
CA ARG A 261 24.58 -1.88 9.56
C ARG A 261 24.73 -2.03 8.06
N VAL A 262 25.95 -1.83 7.55
CA VAL A 262 26.22 -1.88 6.11
C VAL A 262 27.30 -2.91 5.84
N LEU A 263 27.02 -3.82 4.89
CA LEU A 263 27.96 -4.80 4.35
C LEU A 263 28.21 -4.47 2.87
N ASP A 264 29.46 -4.10 2.54
CA ASP A 264 29.84 -3.77 1.17
C ASP A 264 30.43 -4.97 0.46
N VAL A 265 29.84 -5.31 -0.69
CA VAL A 265 30.25 -6.38 -1.60
C VAL A 265 30.84 -5.75 -2.85
N SER A 266 32.14 -5.82 -3.00
CA SER A 266 32.88 -5.19 -4.09
C SER A 266 32.59 -5.77 -5.48
N ASP A 267 32.17 -7.05 -5.54
CA ASP A 267 31.69 -7.71 -6.75
C ASP A 267 30.42 -8.53 -6.44
N GLY A 268 29.25 -7.94 -6.75
CA GLY A 268 27.96 -8.59 -6.60
C GLY A 268 27.70 -9.73 -7.59
N HIS A 269 28.61 -9.94 -8.54
CA HIS A 269 28.60 -11.09 -9.45
C HIS A 269 29.50 -12.26 -8.96
N ASP A 270 30.31 -12.04 -7.94
CA ASP A 270 31.08 -13.13 -7.30
C ASP A 270 30.21 -13.90 -6.31
N LEU A 271 29.89 -15.14 -6.63
CA LEU A 271 29.03 -16.01 -5.81
C LEU A 271 29.56 -16.20 -4.37
N GLY A 272 30.89 -16.20 -4.18
CA GLY A 272 31.51 -16.36 -2.88
C GLY A 272 31.37 -15.10 -2.01
N GLN A 273 31.50 -13.89 -2.58
CA GLN A 273 31.29 -12.64 -1.86
C GLN A 273 29.81 -12.47 -1.49
N VAL A 274 28.90 -12.77 -2.42
CA VAL A 274 27.45 -12.74 -2.16
C VAL A 274 27.09 -13.70 -1.01
N ALA A 275 27.61 -14.94 -1.05
CA ALA A 275 27.35 -15.91 0.03
C ALA A 275 27.91 -15.44 1.38
N ALA A 276 29.14 -14.89 1.40
CA ALA A 276 29.75 -14.37 2.63
C ALA A 276 28.92 -13.24 3.24
N ALA A 277 28.45 -12.28 2.42
CA ALA A 277 27.66 -11.15 2.89
C ALA A 277 26.32 -11.59 3.47
N GLN A 278 25.60 -12.48 2.78
CA GLN A 278 24.28 -12.94 3.26
C GLN A 278 24.41 -13.80 4.53
N ARG A 279 25.42 -14.66 4.62
CA ARG A 279 25.72 -15.42 5.85
C ARG A 279 26.07 -14.48 7.01
N ALA A 280 26.89 -13.46 6.75
CA ALA A 280 27.21 -12.44 7.76
C ALA A 280 25.96 -11.71 8.22
N ALA A 281 25.12 -11.21 7.29
CA ALA A 281 23.89 -10.48 7.62
C ALA A 281 22.93 -11.31 8.51
N THR A 282 22.80 -12.61 8.24
CA THR A 282 21.93 -13.50 9.03
C THR A 282 22.51 -13.90 10.38
N ALA A 283 23.82 -13.77 10.57
CA ALA A 283 24.53 -14.05 11.82
C ALA A 283 24.65 -12.82 12.73
N LEU A 284 24.34 -11.61 12.24
CA LEU A 284 24.38 -10.38 13.05
C LEU A 284 23.34 -10.47 14.17
N GLY A 285 23.75 -10.07 15.37
CA GLY A 285 22.87 -10.02 16.54
C GLY A 285 21.84 -8.89 16.45
N PRO A 286 20.93 -8.79 17.44
CA PRO A 286 19.86 -7.79 17.47
C PRO A 286 20.37 -6.35 17.50
N GLY A 287 19.50 -5.38 17.21
CA GLY A 287 19.67 -3.97 17.52
C GLY A 287 19.75 -2.99 16.36
N ALA A 288 19.81 -3.43 15.10
CA ALA A 288 19.72 -2.53 13.94
C ALA A 288 19.40 -3.31 12.64
N PRO A 289 18.72 -2.68 11.69
CA PRO A 289 18.53 -3.25 10.36
C PRO A 289 19.85 -3.33 9.59
N THR A 290 19.89 -4.21 8.58
CA THR A 290 21.11 -4.47 7.80
C THR A 290 20.88 -4.18 6.33
N ALA A 291 21.81 -3.48 5.68
CA ALA A 291 21.88 -3.30 4.24
C ALA A 291 23.11 -4.02 3.68
N ILE A 292 22.92 -4.81 2.64
CA ILE A 292 24.01 -5.41 1.86
C ILE A 292 24.03 -4.66 0.53
N VAL A 293 25.10 -3.95 0.26
CA VAL A 293 25.31 -3.17 -0.96
C VAL A 293 26.14 -3.98 -1.93
N TYR A 294 25.54 -4.47 -3.00
CA TYR A 294 26.22 -5.27 -4.01
C TYR A 294 26.63 -4.37 -5.19
N ARG A 295 27.93 -4.21 -5.41
CA ARG A 295 28.43 -3.55 -6.61
C ARG A 295 28.21 -4.50 -7.80
N THR A 296 27.38 -4.09 -8.75
CA THR A 296 26.99 -4.90 -9.90
C THR A 296 27.11 -4.13 -11.20
N THR A 297 26.93 -4.83 -12.32
CA THR A 297 26.81 -4.24 -13.66
C THR A 297 25.39 -4.49 -14.18
N LYS A 298 24.65 -3.42 -14.45
CA LYS A 298 23.31 -3.54 -15.03
C LYS A 298 23.41 -4.17 -16.41
N GLY A 299 22.68 -5.28 -16.62
CA GLY A 299 22.77 -6.05 -17.85
C GLY A 299 24.03 -6.92 -17.98
N TRP A 300 24.62 -7.34 -16.87
CA TRP A 300 25.82 -8.17 -16.82
C TRP A 300 25.68 -9.45 -17.68
N ARG A 301 26.66 -9.64 -18.58
CA ARG A 301 26.65 -10.76 -19.57
C ARG A 301 25.37 -10.82 -20.44
N TYR A 302 24.73 -9.67 -20.66
CA TYR A 302 23.56 -9.57 -21.51
C TYR A 302 23.90 -8.97 -22.89
N GLY A 303 25.15 -8.51 -23.09
CA GLY A 303 25.62 -7.85 -24.31
C GLY A 303 25.17 -6.39 -24.43
N ILE A 304 24.28 -5.93 -23.56
CA ILE A 304 23.83 -4.54 -23.44
C ILE A 304 23.89 -4.16 -21.97
N GLU A 305 24.75 -3.21 -21.62
CA GLU A 305 25.02 -2.85 -20.24
C GLU A 305 24.62 -1.40 -19.92
N GLY A 306 24.58 -1.07 -18.62
CA GLY A 306 24.26 0.26 -18.10
C GLY A 306 22.86 0.72 -18.46
N ARG A 307 22.68 2.02 -18.64
CA ARG A 307 21.40 2.67 -18.97
C ARG A 307 20.72 2.06 -20.20
N ALA A 308 21.49 1.69 -21.21
CA ALA A 308 20.97 1.10 -22.44
C ALA A 308 20.21 -0.21 -22.21
N SER A 309 20.53 -0.97 -21.15
CA SER A 309 19.82 -2.21 -20.79
C SER A 309 18.54 -2.00 -19.98
N HIS A 310 18.18 -0.77 -19.65
CA HIS A 310 17.02 -0.48 -18.80
C HIS A 310 15.68 -0.84 -19.48
N GLY A 311 15.40 -0.25 -20.61
CA GLY A 311 14.19 -0.51 -21.42
C GLY A 311 14.51 -1.04 -22.81
N SER A 312 15.78 -1.20 -23.13
CA SER A 312 16.27 -1.76 -24.38
C SER A 312 16.74 -3.17 -24.14
N GLY A 313 16.38 -4.07 -25.01
CA GLY A 313 16.86 -5.42 -25.05
C GLY A 313 17.31 -5.73 -26.46
N HIS A 314 17.76 -6.95 -26.67
CA HIS A 314 18.04 -7.39 -28.01
C HIS A 314 16.76 -7.38 -28.84
N PRO A 315 16.78 -6.87 -30.09
CA PRO A 315 15.65 -7.03 -31.00
C PRO A 315 15.29 -8.52 -31.12
N MET A 316 14.02 -8.79 -31.32
CA MET A 316 13.51 -10.14 -31.47
C MET A 316 14.30 -10.93 -32.51
N CYS A 317 14.82 -12.09 -32.12
CA CYS A 317 15.63 -12.97 -32.97
C CYS A 317 16.88 -12.31 -33.56
N SER A 318 17.49 -11.33 -32.88
CA SER A 318 18.77 -10.73 -33.28
C SER A 318 19.95 -11.65 -32.96
N ASP A 319 21.09 -11.39 -33.57
CA ASP A 319 22.33 -12.11 -33.25
C ASP A 319 22.71 -11.99 -31.78
N GLY A 320 22.52 -10.81 -31.17
CA GLY A 320 22.76 -10.60 -29.72
C GLY A 320 21.84 -11.44 -28.84
N PHE A 321 20.58 -11.65 -29.23
CA PHE A 321 19.67 -12.57 -28.52
C PHE A 321 20.19 -14.00 -28.60
N PHE A 322 20.61 -14.47 -29.79
CA PHE A 322 21.15 -15.82 -29.95
C PHE A 322 22.49 -16.01 -29.24
N GLU A 323 23.32 -14.96 -29.12
CA GLU A 323 24.54 -14.98 -28.35
C GLU A 323 24.26 -15.25 -26.86
N VAL A 324 23.29 -14.52 -26.26
CA VAL A 324 22.85 -14.77 -24.87
C VAL A 324 22.31 -16.19 -24.70
N MET A 325 21.55 -16.68 -25.66
CA MET A 325 21.02 -18.05 -25.62
C MET A 325 22.14 -19.11 -25.76
N GLY A 326 23.24 -18.76 -26.43
CA GLY A 326 24.43 -19.62 -26.56
C GLY A 326 25.06 -20.00 -25.22
N ASP A 327 24.86 -19.21 -24.15
CA ASP A 327 25.29 -19.57 -22.79
C ASP A 327 24.65 -20.88 -22.27
N LEU A 328 23.54 -21.33 -22.89
CA LEU A 328 22.92 -22.63 -22.60
C LEU A 328 23.53 -23.79 -23.39
N GLY A 329 24.62 -23.57 -24.14
CA GLY A 329 25.30 -24.60 -24.92
C GLY A 329 24.44 -25.16 -26.06
N GLU A 330 24.51 -26.49 -26.29
CA GLU A 330 23.77 -27.15 -27.39
C GLU A 330 22.25 -26.93 -27.28
N VAL A 331 21.72 -26.87 -26.08
CA VAL A 331 20.28 -26.57 -25.85
C VAL A 331 19.91 -25.18 -26.38
N GLY A 332 20.79 -24.19 -26.13
CA GLY A 332 20.58 -22.82 -26.58
C GLY A 332 20.64 -22.65 -28.10
N ALA A 333 21.35 -23.51 -28.80
CA ALA A 333 21.39 -23.49 -30.25
C ALA A 333 20.05 -23.88 -30.92
N SER A 334 19.12 -24.47 -30.16
CA SER A 334 17.79 -24.89 -30.62
C SER A 334 16.67 -23.89 -30.33
N VAL A 335 17.00 -22.62 -30.07
CA VAL A 335 16.00 -21.57 -29.82
C VAL A 335 14.97 -21.51 -30.97
N PRO A 336 13.67 -21.57 -30.65
CA PRO A 336 12.63 -21.49 -31.66
C PRO A 336 12.70 -20.19 -32.46
N MET A 337 12.68 -20.28 -33.77
CA MET A 337 12.55 -19.15 -34.70
C MET A 337 11.22 -19.23 -35.41
N CYS A 338 10.52 -18.10 -35.53
CA CYS A 338 9.27 -18.07 -36.27
C CYS A 338 9.50 -18.31 -37.78
N ASP A 339 10.63 -17.85 -38.31
CA ASP A 339 11.08 -18.17 -39.67
C ASP A 339 12.55 -18.64 -39.60
N PRO A 340 12.78 -19.98 -39.62
CA PRO A 340 14.13 -20.54 -39.55
C PRO A 340 14.96 -20.23 -40.80
N VAL A 341 14.33 -20.00 -41.97
CA VAL A 341 15.04 -19.75 -43.23
C VAL A 341 15.62 -18.33 -43.24
N GLN A 342 14.85 -17.35 -42.79
CA GLN A 342 15.28 -15.97 -42.71
C GLN A 342 15.98 -15.62 -41.37
N ARG A 343 16.04 -16.57 -40.43
CA ARG A 343 16.51 -16.37 -39.05
C ARG A 343 15.84 -15.17 -38.39
N THR A 344 14.53 -15.00 -38.63
CA THR A 344 13.75 -13.92 -38.07
C THR A 344 12.53 -14.47 -37.34
N CYS A 345 12.03 -13.70 -36.35
CA CYS A 345 10.71 -13.94 -35.81
C CYS A 345 9.68 -13.18 -36.67
N ALA A 346 9.45 -13.65 -37.86
CA ALA A 346 8.45 -13.08 -38.79
C ALA A 346 7.05 -13.02 -38.17
N GLY A 347 6.73 -13.93 -37.25
CA GLY A 347 5.56 -13.91 -36.38
C GLY A 347 5.53 -12.78 -35.33
N ALA A 348 6.40 -11.77 -35.41
CA ALA A 348 6.24 -10.57 -34.60
C ALA A 348 4.85 -9.90 -34.79
N ARG A 349 4.20 -10.14 -35.93
CA ARG A 349 2.85 -9.68 -36.24
C ARG A 349 1.77 -10.71 -35.95
N ASP A 350 2.10 -12.00 -35.83
CA ASP A 350 1.21 -13.08 -35.46
C ASP A 350 1.42 -13.44 -33.98
N ALA A 351 0.43 -13.08 -33.16
CA ALA A 351 0.50 -13.25 -31.71
C ALA A 351 0.50 -14.73 -31.30
N GLU A 352 -0.21 -15.58 -32.00
CA GLU A 352 -0.27 -17.02 -31.71
C GLU A 352 1.07 -17.71 -32.06
N GLN A 353 1.64 -17.44 -33.24
CA GLN A 353 2.95 -17.97 -33.61
C GLN A 353 4.05 -17.50 -32.61
N ARG A 354 4.01 -16.24 -32.19
CA ARG A 354 4.93 -15.70 -31.19
C ARG A 354 4.78 -16.41 -29.84
N GLU A 355 3.55 -16.68 -29.41
CA GLU A 355 3.29 -17.44 -28.19
C GLU A 355 3.84 -18.87 -28.27
N GLN A 356 3.68 -19.52 -29.40
CA GLN A 356 4.24 -20.87 -29.64
C GLN A 356 5.78 -20.86 -29.58
N CYS A 357 6.43 -19.86 -30.18
CA CYS A 357 7.88 -19.70 -30.07
C CYS A 357 8.31 -19.40 -28.63
N PHE A 358 7.57 -18.55 -27.91
CA PHE A 358 7.82 -18.28 -26.51
C PHE A 358 7.73 -19.56 -25.68
N TYR A 359 6.66 -20.32 -25.83
CA TYR A 359 6.49 -21.58 -25.11
C TYR A 359 7.61 -22.59 -25.44
N GLY A 360 7.98 -22.69 -26.73
CA GLY A 360 9.14 -23.52 -27.14
C GLY A 360 10.43 -23.11 -26.45
N ALA A 361 10.68 -21.80 -26.29
CA ALA A 361 11.84 -21.30 -25.55
C ALA A 361 11.76 -21.61 -24.03
N LEU A 362 10.57 -21.57 -23.44
CA LEU A 362 10.38 -22.02 -22.04
C LEU A 362 10.69 -23.51 -21.87
N LEU A 363 10.25 -24.35 -22.81
CA LEU A 363 10.59 -25.78 -22.80
C LEU A 363 12.09 -26.03 -22.97
N MET A 364 12.79 -25.19 -23.71
CA MET A 364 14.25 -25.24 -23.83
C MET A 364 14.94 -24.95 -22.47
N ILE A 365 14.48 -23.95 -21.73
CA ILE A 365 14.98 -23.69 -20.36
C ILE A 365 14.74 -24.91 -19.45
N ARG A 366 13.55 -25.50 -19.53
CA ARG A 366 13.20 -26.75 -18.82
C ARG A 366 14.17 -27.86 -19.14
N ARG A 367 14.44 -28.09 -20.44
CA ARG A 367 15.37 -29.12 -20.89
C ARG A 367 16.79 -28.87 -20.39
N PHE A 368 17.28 -27.63 -20.44
CA PHE A 368 18.59 -27.26 -19.92
C PHE A 368 18.71 -27.64 -18.44
N LEU A 369 17.71 -27.35 -17.60
CA LEU A 369 17.72 -27.76 -16.19
C LEU A 369 17.69 -29.29 -16.02
N GLN A 370 16.94 -30.00 -16.85
CA GLN A 370 16.89 -31.49 -16.82
C GLN A 370 18.24 -32.14 -17.18
N GLU A 371 18.98 -31.55 -18.13
CA GLU A 371 20.31 -32.03 -18.53
C GLU A 371 21.38 -31.75 -17.46
N HIS A 372 21.17 -30.72 -16.59
CA HIS A 372 22.03 -30.39 -15.47
C HIS A 372 21.54 -30.97 -14.13
N ARG A 373 21.13 -32.24 -14.17
CA ARG A 373 20.40 -32.88 -13.05
C ARG A 373 21.14 -32.79 -11.71
N ALA A 374 22.44 -32.96 -11.64
CA ALA A 374 23.22 -32.89 -10.41
C ALA A 374 23.15 -31.50 -9.73
N ASP A 375 23.17 -30.44 -10.53
CA ASP A 375 23.06 -29.07 -10.05
C ASP A 375 21.64 -28.80 -9.54
N VAL A 376 20.62 -29.27 -10.27
CA VAL A 376 19.20 -29.13 -9.89
C VAL A 376 18.91 -29.93 -8.61
N ASP A 377 19.49 -31.11 -8.42
CA ASP A 377 19.35 -31.89 -7.18
C ASP A 377 19.93 -31.15 -5.97
N LEU A 378 21.06 -30.45 -6.13
CA LEU A 378 21.63 -29.61 -5.07
C LEU A 378 20.72 -28.43 -4.74
N LEU A 379 20.22 -27.74 -5.76
CA LEU A 379 19.29 -26.61 -5.55
C LEU A 379 18.00 -27.07 -4.85
N ALA A 380 17.45 -28.20 -5.24
CA ALA A 380 16.29 -28.79 -4.59
C ALA A 380 16.57 -29.19 -3.13
N ALA A 381 17.76 -29.72 -2.84
CA ALA A 381 18.18 -29.99 -1.46
C ALA A 381 18.25 -28.71 -0.62
N ARG A 382 18.67 -27.58 -1.22
CA ARG A 382 18.64 -26.27 -0.54
C ARG A 382 17.22 -25.80 -0.21
N LEU A 383 16.25 -26.03 -1.09
CA LEU A 383 14.82 -25.75 -0.80
C LEU A 383 14.29 -26.61 0.35
N ARG A 384 14.65 -27.90 0.39
CA ARG A 384 14.32 -28.78 1.55
C ARG A 384 14.95 -28.26 2.84
N ALA A 385 16.21 -27.83 2.78
CA ALA A 385 16.91 -27.27 3.93
C ALA A 385 16.25 -25.96 4.42
N SER A 386 15.73 -25.11 3.51
CA SER A 386 14.97 -23.90 3.85
C SER A 386 13.72 -24.26 4.68
N ARG A 387 12.93 -25.21 4.20
CA ARG A 387 11.76 -25.72 4.94
C ARG A 387 12.15 -26.30 6.31
N SER A 388 13.18 -27.13 6.37
CA SER A 388 13.63 -27.71 7.63
C SER A 388 14.14 -26.67 8.63
N ARG A 389 14.81 -25.62 8.15
CA ARG A 389 15.22 -24.49 9.01
C ARG A 389 14.00 -23.72 9.53
N LEU A 390 13.00 -23.47 8.67
CA LEU A 390 11.75 -22.84 9.10
C LEU A 390 11.05 -23.65 10.21
N GLU A 391 10.91 -24.96 10.00
CA GLU A 391 10.32 -25.86 11.01
C GLU A 391 11.10 -25.86 12.33
N SER A 392 12.44 -25.80 12.26
CA SER A 392 13.30 -25.74 13.44
C SER A 392 13.25 -24.42 14.21
N ARG A 393 12.76 -23.34 13.59
CA ARG A 393 12.58 -22.04 14.26
C ARG A 393 11.47 -22.09 15.31
N ASP A 394 10.49 -22.97 15.14
CA ASP A 394 9.34 -23.11 16.04
C ASP A 394 8.69 -21.74 16.37
N ARG A 395 8.51 -20.93 15.34
CA ARG A 395 7.95 -19.58 15.48
C ARG A 395 6.47 -19.66 15.82
N SER A 396 6.09 -19.00 16.91
CA SER A 396 4.69 -18.89 17.36
C SER A 396 4.41 -17.45 17.76
N PRO A 397 3.14 -17.01 17.69
CA PRO A 397 2.77 -15.68 18.18
C PRO A 397 3.21 -15.49 19.64
N ARG A 398 3.71 -14.30 19.96
CA ARG A 398 4.08 -13.98 21.35
C ARG A 398 2.87 -14.05 22.29
N PRO A 399 3.07 -14.26 23.60
CA PRO A 399 1.98 -14.12 24.56
C PRO A 399 1.29 -12.77 24.39
N HIS A 400 -0.05 -12.76 24.36
CA HIS A 400 -0.85 -11.55 24.11
C HIS A 400 -0.56 -10.85 22.77
N ALA A 401 -0.23 -11.61 21.73
CA ALA A 401 -0.11 -11.07 20.38
C ALA A 401 -1.40 -10.34 19.94
N PRO A 402 -1.30 -9.33 19.09
CA PRO A 402 -2.45 -8.63 18.53
C PRO A 402 -3.46 -9.59 17.88
N ARG A 403 -4.75 -9.27 17.96
CA ARG A 403 -5.85 -10.07 17.41
C ARG A 403 -6.77 -9.18 16.57
N VAL A 404 -6.38 -8.86 15.36
CA VAL A 404 -7.15 -7.98 14.46
C VAL A 404 -8.57 -8.51 14.21
N ALA A 405 -8.77 -9.84 14.21
CA ALA A 405 -10.08 -10.46 14.05
C ALA A 405 -11.10 -9.97 15.10
N ALA A 406 -10.67 -9.72 16.34
CA ALA A 406 -11.53 -9.21 17.40
C ALA A 406 -12.10 -7.80 17.07
N ILE A 407 -11.37 -7.00 16.31
CA ILE A 407 -11.85 -5.68 15.84
C ILE A 407 -13.04 -5.87 14.90
N TYR A 408 -12.91 -6.75 13.92
CA TYR A 408 -13.95 -6.99 12.92
C TYR A 408 -15.18 -7.69 13.53
N GLU A 409 -14.96 -8.61 14.47
CA GLU A 409 -16.03 -9.28 15.22
C GLU A 409 -16.85 -8.27 16.05
N LEU A 410 -16.16 -7.38 16.77
CA LEU A 410 -16.79 -6.33 17.57
C LEU A 410 -17.57 -5.34 16.69
N ALA A 411 -16.98 -4.92 15.57
CA ALA A 411 -17.62 -4.03 14.61
C ALA A 411 -18.89 -4.65 14.03
N ALA A 412 -18.84 -5.90 13.57
CA ALA A 412 -19.98 -6.63 13.04
C ALA A 412 -21.10 -6.81 14.09
N ALA A 413 -20.74 -7.13 15.33
CA ALA A 413 -21.70 -7.24 16.42
C ALA A 413 -22.39 -5.92 16.73
N SER A 414 -21.62 -4.81 16.75
CA SER A 414 -22.16 -3.46 16.97
C SER A 414 -23.15 -3.05 15.87
N VAL A 415 -22.82 -3.34 14.61
CA VAL A 415 -23.73 -3.07 13.47
C VAL A 415 -25.00 -3.89 13.55
N ALA A 416 -24.88 -5.20 13.83
CA ALA A 416 -26.05 -6.10 13.90
C ALA A 416 -27.05 -5.69 15.01
N GLN A 417 -26.55 -5.17 16.11
CA GLN A 417 -27.35 -4.75 17.27
C GLN A 417 -27.70 -3.27 17.26
N ARG A 418 -27.08 -2.47 16.35
CA ARG A 418 -27.10 -0.99 16.39
C ARG A 418 -26.72 -0.47 17.77
N HIS A 419 -25.67 -1.04 18.35
CA HIS A 419 -25.25 -0.76 19.71
C HIS A 419 -23.91 -0.02 19.74
N THR A 420 -23.87 1.08 20.50
CA THR A 420 -22.64 1.80 20.84
C THR A 420 -22.21 1.32 22.23
N PRO A 421 -20.96 0.86 22.43
CA PRO A 421 -20.45 0.49 23.75
C PRO A 421 -20.66 1.59 24.78
N ASP A 422 -21.00 1.24 26.00
CA ASP A 422 -21.38 2.20 27.06
C ASP A 422 -20.31 3.29 27.29
N GLU A 423 -19.02 2.92 27.23
CA GLU A 423 -17.91 3.84 27.37
C GLU A 423 -17.72 4.81 26.18
N LEU A 424 -18.34 4.54 25.05
CA LEU A 424 -18.34 5.40 23.86
C LEU A 424 -19.63 6.18 23.67
N VAL A 425 -20.63 5.97 24.55
CA VAL A 425 -21.87 6.74 24.52
C VAL A 425 -21.59 8.20 24.88
N VAL A 426 -21.87 9.10 23.95
CA VAL A 426 -21.66 10.54 24.14
C VAL A 426 -22.95 11.18 24.64
N THR A 427 -22.89 11.81 25.81
CA THR A 427 -24.04 12.44 26.44
C THR A 427 -24.43 13.72 25.69
N PRO A 428 -25.70 13.93 25.32
CA PRO A 428 -26.16 15.18 24.75
C PRO A 428 -25.85 16.42 25.61
N ARG A 429 -25.59 17.56 24.95
CA ARG A 429 -25.23 18.84 25.58
C ARG A 429 -23.84 18.89 26.22
N THR A 430 -23.04 17.83 26.12
CA THR A 430 -21.60 17.91 26.41
C THR A 430 -20.85 18.52 25.24
N THR A 431 -19.59 18.89 25.42
CA THR A 431 -18.74 19.40 24.34
C THR A 431 -17.64 18.39 24.07
N LEU A 432 -17.53 17.93 22.80
CA LEU A 432 -16.52 16.95 22.39
C LEU A 432 -16.10 17.22 20.93
N ALA A 433 -14.81 17.09 20.64
CA ALA A 433 -14.32 17.15 19.28
C ALA A 433 -14.46 15.77 18.60
N LEU A 434 -14.74 15.78 17.30
CA LEU A 434 -14.85 14.54 16.50
C LEU A 434 -13.56 13.72 16.53
N LYS A 435 -12.40 14.37 16.48
CA LYS A 435 -11.09 13.69 16.59
C LYS A 435 -10.92 12.97 17.93
N ASP A 436 -11.45 13.53 19.03
CA ASP A 436 -11.36 12.91 20.36
C ASP A 436 -12.29 11.70 20.47
N ALA A 437 -13.50 11.79 19.92
CA ALA A 437 -14.42 10.66 19.82
C ALA A 437 -13.83 9.52 18.98
N LEU A 438 -13.17 9.84 17.86
CA LEU A 438 -12.48 8.86 17.02
C LEU A 438 -11.29 8.22 17.77
N GLY A 439 -10.49 9.02 18.47
CA GLY A 439 -9.39 8.52 19.30
C GLY A 439 -9.86 7.58 20.40
N GLN A 440 -11.00 7.87 21.04
CA GLN A 440 -11.63 7.00 22.05
C GLN A 440 -12.13 5.69 21.42
N ALA A 441 -12.75 5.76 20.25
CA ALA A 441 -13.22 4.57 19.53
C ALA A 441 -12.04 3.65 19.15
N LEU A 442 -10.92 4.23 18.67
CA LEU A 442 -9.71 3.47 18.37
C LEU A 442 -9.07 2.87 19.63
N ALA A 443 -9.10 3.58 20.77
CA ALA A 443 -8.63 3.06 22.05
C ALA A 443 -9.45 1.85 22.50
N HIS A 444 -10.78 1.91 22.37
CA HIS A 444 -11.68 0.79 22.66
C HIS A 444 -11.36 -0.45 21.79
N LEU A 445 -11.21 -0.26 20.48
CA LEU A 445 -10.80 -1.33 19.55
C LEU A 445 -9.44 -1.92 19.93
N ASN A 446 -8.50 -1.06 20.30
CA ASN A 446 -7.14 -1.47 20.62
C ASN A 446 -7.09 -2.36 21.88
N VAL A 447 -7.83 -2.00 22.91
CA VAL A 447 -7.96 -2.82 24.13
C VAL A 447 -8.63 -4.15 23.82
N ALA A 448 -9.74 -4.15 23.08
CA ALA A 448 -10.48 -5.35 22.73
C ALA A 448 -9.68 -6.34 21.87
N SER A 449 -8.66 -5.87 21.17
CA SER A 449 -7.84 -6.64 20.23
C SER A 449 -6.43 -6.97 20.70
N ASN A 450 -6.10 -6.78 21.98
CA ASN A 450 -4.76 -6.93 22.53
C ASN A 450 -3.71 -6.06 21.80
N GLY A 451 -4.07 -4.85 21.37
CA GLY A 451 -3.12 -3.94 20.73
C GLY A 451 -3.03 -4.06 19.20
N ALA A 452 -4.06 -4.55 18.52
CA ALA A 452 -4.06 -4.65 17.07
C ALA A 452 -4.28 -3.32 16.33
N VAL A 453 -4.15 -2.17 17.00
CA VAL A 453 -4.17 -0.84 16.37
C VAL A 453 -2.83 -0.18 16.58
N LEU A 454 -1.99 -0.17 15.53
CA LEU A 454 -0.70 0.54 15.53
C LEU A 454 -0.89 1.91 14.88
N THR A 455 -0.56 2.96 15.64
CA THR A 455 -0.78 4.35 15.22
C THR A 455 0.53 5.06 14.92
N ALA A 456 0.50 5.95 13.94
CA ALA A 456 1.56 6.90 13.68
C ALA A 456 0.97 8.26 13.30
N SER A 457 1.76 9.31 13.48
CA SER A 457 1.41 10.65 13.05
C SER A 457 2.68 11.43 12.70
N ALA A 458 2.55 12.37 11.77
CA ALA A 458 3.64 13.27 11.40
C ALA A 458 3.77 14.41 12.44
N ASP A 459 4.27 14.08 13.65
CA ASP A 459 4.41 14.98 14.80
C ASP A 459 3.07 15.58 15.31
N LEU A 460 1.95 14.91 15.04
CA LEU A 460 0.59 15.41 15.32
C LEU A 460 -0.26 14.46 16.20
N LEU A 461 0.36 13.50 16.91
CA LEU A 461 -0.37 12.50 17.72
C LEU A 461 -1.37 13.14 18.70
N GLY A 462 -0.97 14.21 19.39
CA GLY A 462 -1.86 14.95 20.30
C GLY A 462 -2.88 15.80 19.53
N SER A 463 -2.44 16.49 18.51
CA SER A 463 -3.26 17.40 17.70
C SER A 463 -4.42 16.68 16.99
N THR A 464 -4.19 15.46 16.50
CA THR A 464 -5.18 14.60 15.84
C THR A 464 -5.88 13.64 16.78
N SER A 465 -5.53 13.65 18.08
CA SER A 465 -6.00 12.72 19.13
C SER A 465 -5.70 11.23 18.87
N ALA A 466 -4.84 10.92 17.89
CA ALA A 466 -4.42 9.55 17.61
C ALA A 466 -3.64 8.92 18.76
N ALA A 467 -3.01 9.72 19.63
CA ALA A 467 -2.38 9.26 20.85
C ALA A 467 -3.32 8.47 21.79
N LEU A 468 -4.61 8.76 21.76
CA LEU A 468 -5.61 8.09 22.60
C LEU A 468 -5.68 6.59 22.32
N ALA A 469 -5.48 6.17 21.07
CA ALA A 469 -5.50 4.75 20.69
C ALA A 469 -4.49 3.89 21.45
N GLY A 470 -3.35 4.47 21.85
CA GLY A 470 -2.32 3.78 22.63
C GLY A 470 -2.42 3.96 24.14
N LYS A 471 -3.42 4.70 24.66
CA LYS A 471 -3.50 5.13 26.06
C LYS A 471 -3.45 3.99 27.09
N ALA A 472 -3.98 2.83 26.76
CA ALA A 472 -4.00 1.66 27.65
C ALA A 472 -2.70 0.83 27.60
N PHE A 473 -1.75 1.19 26.77
CA PHE A 473 -0.49 0.48 26.52
C PHE A 473 0.71 1.30 27.00
N ALA A 474 1.92 0.76 26.81
CA ALA A 474 3.14 1.44 27.22
C ALA A 474 3.28 2.81 26.52
N PRO A 475 3.56 3.88 27.25
CA PRO A 475 3.72 5.22 26.67
C PRO A 475 5.00 5.34 25.84
N GLY A 476 5.05 6.33 24.96
CA GLY A 476 6.18 6.57 24.06
C GLY A 476 6.08 5.77 22.77
N PHE A 477 7.16 5.71 22.00
CA PHE A 477 7.17 5.05 20.71
C PHE A 477 7.61 3.58 20.78
N PHE A 478 7.10 2.80 19.86
CA PHE A 478 7.45 1.39 19.69
C PHE A 478 8.95 1.24 19.39
N HIS A 479 9.58 0.31 20.10
CA HIS A 479 10.95 -0.13 19.85
C HIS A 479 11.04 -1.61 20.20
N VAL A 480 11.55 -2.42 19.28
CA VAL A 480 11.52 -3.90 19.38
C VAL A 480 12.10 -4.47 20.69
N THR A 481 13.05 -3.78 21.32
CA THR A 481 13.68 -4.21 22.56
C THR A 481 13.30 -3.36 23.77
N ASN A 482 13.27 -2.01 23.59
CA ASN A 482 13.14 -1.08 24.72
C ASN A 482 11.69 -0.78 25.06
N ASN A 483 10.76 -0.87 24.09
CA ASN A 483 9.35 -0.55 24.28
C ASN A 483 8.42 -1.33 23.31
N PRO A 484 8.42 -2.68 23.36
CA PRO A 484 7.65 -3.50 22.42
C PRO A 484 6.14 -3.43 22.65
N GLU A 485 5.71 -2.98 23.81
CA GLU A 485 4.29 -2.89 24.17
C GLU A 485 3.64 -1.55 23.75
N SER A 486 4.40 -0.59 23.24
CA SER A 486 3.82 0.65 22.73
C SER A 486 3.02 0.39 21.43
N ARG A 487 1.93 1.13 21.28
CA ARG A 487 1.10 1.08 20.07
C ARG A 487 1.29 2.31 19.17
N GLN A 488 2.31 3.12 19.44
CA GLN A 488 2.65 4.33 18.69
C GLN A 488 3.98 4.14 17.96
N LEU A 489 4.01 4.38 16.67
CA LEU A 489 5.20 4.26 15.84
C LEU A 489 5.82 5.63 15.59
N SER A 490 7.15 5.71 15.77
CA SER A 490 7.94 6.83 15.29
C SER A 490 8.37 6.56 13.85
N VAL A 491 7.73 7.21 12.90
CA VAL A 491 7.91 6.94 11.47
C VAL A 491 8.88 7.89 10.78
N GLY A 492 9.82 8.44 11.52
CA GLY A 492 10.83 9.38 11.01
C GLY A 492 10.50 10.86 11.27
N GLY A 493 9.44 11.16 12.04
CA GLY A 493 9.04 12.52 12.41
C GLY A 493 7.92 13.08 11.54
N ILE A 494 8.14 14.20 10.84
CA ILE A 494 7.16 14.87 9.97
C ILE A 494 7.28 14.29 8.56
N CYS A 495 6.56 13.20 8.28
CA CYS A 495 6.77 12.38 7.10
C CYS A 495 5.52 11.57 6.69
N GLU A 496 4.47 12.23 6.25
CA GLU A 496 3.19 11.61 5.88
C GLU A 496 3.33 10.55 4.79
N ASP A 497 4.28 10.73 3.87
CA ASP A 497 4.49 9.85 2.74
C ASP A 497 5.10 8.51 3.17
N GLY A 498 6.23 8.53 3.89
CA GLY A 498 6.85 7.33 4.46
C GLY A 498 5.96 6.66 5.50
N MET A 499 5.29 7.44 6.34
CA MET A 499 4.31 6.97 7.32
C MET A 499 3.22 6.12 6.68
N SER A 500 2.60 6.62 5.61
CA SER A 500 1.52 5.92 4.91
C SER A 500 2.00 4.59 4.34
N GLY A 501 3.22 4.56 3.79
CA GLY A 501 3.85 3.33 3.30
C GLY A 501 4.10 2.32 4.42
N VAL A 502 4.70 2.75 5.53
CA VAL A 502 4.95 1.88 6.70
C VAL A 502 3.65 1.28 7.24
N LEU A 503 2.63 2.11 7.42
CA LEU A 503 1.34 1.64 7.95
C LEU A 503 0.59 0.74 6.99
N SER A 504 0.72 0.94 5.67
CA SER A 504 0.19 -0.01 4.68
C SER A 504 0.86 -1.39 4.78
N GLY A 505 2.16 -1.41 5.10
CA GLY A 505 2.89 -2.64 5.37
C GLY A 505 2.48 -3.33 6.67
N VAL A 506 2.22 -2.56 7.73
CA VAL A 506 1.64 -3.07 8.99
C VAL A 506 0.32 -3.78 8.71
N ALA A 507 -0.59 -3.10 8.01
CA ALA A 507 -1.88 -3.67 7.62
C ALA A 507 -1.72 -4.85 6.65
N GLY A 508 -0.74 -4.79 5.75
CA GLY A 508 -0.42 -5.85 4.78
C GLY A 508 0.09 -7.15 5.41
N PHE A 509 0.60 -7.11 6.65
CA PHE A 509 0.93 -8.31 7.41
C PHE A 509 -0.32 -9.10 7.83
N GLY A 510 -1.43 -8.41 8.10
CA GLY A 510 -2.74 -9.01 8.33
C GLY A 510 -3.15 -9.19 9.80
N GLU A 511 -2.30 -8.82 10.77
CA GLU A 511 -2.57 -9.04 12.21
C GLU A 511 -2.81 -7.73 13.00
N ALA A 512 -2.67 -6.58 12.34
CA ALA A 512 -2.93 -5.28 12.95
C ALA A 512 -3.45 -4.27 11.92
N LEU A 513 -4.28 -3.32 12.37
CA LEU A 513 -4.61 -2.13 11.60
C LEU A 513 -3.42 -1.17 11.61
N GLY A 514 -3.06 -0.63 10.46
CA GLY A 514 -2.16 0.52 10.35
C GLY A 514 -2.98 1.81 10.39
N VAL A 515 -2.74 2.68 11.36
CA VAL A 515 -3.53 3.92 11.52
C VAL A 515 -2.61 5.13 11.44
N GLY A 516 -2.71 5.88 10.35
CA GLY A 516 -1.99 7.14 10.14
C GLY A 516 -2.87 8.35 10.44
N SER A 517 -2.28 9.40 11.01
CA SER A 517 -3.00 10.65 11.22
C SER A 517 -2.13 11.88 10.92
N SER A 518 -2.71 12.83 10.21
CA SER A 518 -2.16 14.16 9.96
C SER A 518 -3.28 15.10 9.52
N TYR A 519 -2.95 16.33 9.14
CA TYR A 519 -3.92 17.21 8.49
C TYR A 519 -4.34 16.64 7.14
N GLY A 520 -5.63 16.77 6.81
CA GLY A 520 -6.18 16.29 5.54
C GLY A 520 -5.44 16.84 4.32
N ALA A 521 -5.03 18.11 4.39
CA ALA A 521 -4.23 18.79 3.39
C ALA A 521 -2.93 18.05 3.01
N PHE A 522 -2.32 17.34 3.95
CA PHE A 522 -1.04 16.63 3.74
C PHE A 522 -1.26 15.14 3.56
N LEU A 523 -2.06 14.52 4.42
CA LEU A 523 -2.21 13.06 4.43
C LEU A 523 -3.00 12.53 3.23
N ALA A 524 -4.03 13.24 2.77
CA ALA A 524 -4.80 12.79 1.62
C ALA A 524 -3.97 12.70 0.34
N PRO A 525 -3.17 13.71 -0.07
CA PRO A 525 -2.34 13.61 -1.26
C PRO A 525 -1.11 12.69 -1.07
N LEU A 526 -0.40 12.79 0.07
CA LEU A 526 0.84 12.04 0.28
C LEU A 526 0.58 10.56 0.60
N GLY A 527 -0.53 10.25 1.27
CA GLY A 527 -0.96 8.88 1.58
C GLY A 527 -1.66 8.16 0.44
N HIS A 528 -2.13 8.87 -0.58
CA HIS A 528 -2.94 8.31 -1.67
C HIS A 528 -2.25 7.16 -2.42
N ILE A 529 -0.96 7.29 -2.71
CA ILE A 529 -0.23 6.25 -3.47
C ILE A 529 -0.14 4.96 -2.65
N SER A 530 0.19 5.06 -1.36
CA SER A 530 0.25 3.90 -0.45
C SER A 530 -1.12 3.25 -0.27
N ALA A 531 -2.17 4.04 -0.10
CA ALA A 531 -3.55 3.56 -0.01
C ALA A 531 -3.97 2.81 -1.28
N ARG A 532 -3.65 3.35 -2.45
CA ARG A 532 -3.95 2.71 -3.74
C ARG A 532 -3.22 1.38 -3.90
N LEU A 533 -1.93 1.31 -3.57
CA LEU A 533 -1.16 0.06 -3.66
C LEU A 533 -1.65 -0.97 -2.64
N HIS A 534 -2.06 -0.54 -1.45
CA HIS A 534 -2.67 -1.42 -0.45
C HIS A 534 -3.99 -2.03 -0.97
N ALA A 535 -4.86 -1.22 -1.58
CA ALA A 535 -6.12 -1.68 -2.17
C ALA A 535 -5.88 -2.65 -3.35
N ILE A 536 -4.92 -2.34 -4.24
CA ILE A 536 -4.50 -3.25 -5.32
C ILE A 536 -3.99 -4.57 -4.73
N GLY A 537 -3.17 -4.49 -3.68
CA GLY A 537 -2.63 -5.67 -3.01
C GLY A 537 -3.72 -6.56 -2.40
N GLN A 538 -4.71 -5.98 -1.74
CA GLN A 538 -5.84 -6.74 -1.18
C GLN A 538 -6.66 -7.42 -2.29
N GLN A 539 -6.98 -6.71 -3.36
CA GLN A 539 -7.67 -7.31 -4.50
C GLN A 539 -6.86 -8.47 -5.11
N ALA A 540 -5.56 -8.27 -5.33
CA ALA A 540 -4.69 -9.27 -5.92
C ALA A 540 -4.57 -10.55 -5.07
N ARG A 541 -4.65 -10.46 -3.74
CA ARG A 541 -4.64 -11.63 -2.84
C ARG A 541 -5.85 -12.53 -3.05
N SER A 542 -7.01 -11.96 -3.32
CA SER A 542 -8.22 -12.74 -3.57
C SER A 542 -8.11 -13.64 -4.81
N GLU A 543 -7.29 -13.26 -5.79
CA GLU A 543 -7.07 -14.04 -7.03
C GLU A 543 -6.36 -15.37 -6.78
N ILE A 544 -5.58 -15.48 -5.71
CA ILE A 544 -4.86 -16.70 -5.33
C ILE A 544 -5.35 -17.32 -4.01
N ALA A 545 -6.53 -16.89 -3.56
CA ALA A 545 -7.14 -17.32 -2.29
C ALA A 545 -6.22 -17.14 -1.07
N ALA A 546 -5.44 -16.06 -1.06
CA ALA A 546 -4.60 -15.69 0.09
C ALA A 546 -5.43 -15.02 1.19
N PRO A 547 -5.01 -15.09 2.46
CA PRO A 547 -5.64 -14.34 3.55
C PRO A 547 -5.68 -12.84 3.28
N ASP A 548 -6.76 -12.15 3.67
CA ASP A 548 -6.92 -10.72 3.46
C ASP A 548 -5.87 -9.88 4.20
N PHE A 549 -5.63 -8.67 3.71
CA PHE A 549 -4.94 -7.63 4.49
C PHE A 549 -5.85 -7.14 5.62
N ALA A 550 -5.25 -6.56 6.65
CA ALA A 550 -6.00 -5.73 7.57
C ALA A 550 -6.27 -4.35 6.94
N THR A 551 -7.26 -3.64 7.46
CA THR A 551 -7.63 -2.32 6.98
C THR A 551 -6.56 -1.28 7.32
N LEU A 552 -6.17 -0.46 6.34
CA LEU A 552 -5.41 0.78 6.54
C LEU A 552 -6.38 1.91 6.90
N ILE A 553 -6.08 2.69 7.94
CA ILE A 553 -6.88 3.86 8.32
C ILE A 553 -6.03 5.12 8.17
N LEU A 554 -6.51 6.11 7.41
CA LEU A 554 -5.88 7.41 7.24
C LEU A 554 -6.79 8.50 7.81
N ILE A 555 -6.47 8.96 9.02
CA ILE A 555 -7.24 10.02 9.72
C ILE A 555 -6.85 11.37 9.15
N CYS A 556 -7.70 11.93 8.32
CA CYS A 556 -7.60 13.29 7.78
C CYS A 556 -8.12 14.27 8.84
N GLY A 557 -7.24 14.66 9.76
CA GLY A 557 -7.53 15.63 10.80
C GLY A 557 -7.59 17.04 10.25
N HIS A 558 -8.18 17.97 11.03
CA HIS A 558 -8.34 19.39 10.66
C HIS A 558 -9.08 19.59 9.32
N ALA A 559 -9.99 18.69 9.00
CA ALA A 559 -10.76 18.74 7.77
C ALA A 559 -11.70 19.96 7.72
N GLY A 560 -11.95 20.48 6.51
CA GLY A 560 -12.84 21.61 6.27
C GLY A 560 -12.23 22.97 6.67
N LEU A 561 -13.09 23.98 6.81
CA LEU A 561 -12.69 25.38 7.02
C LEU A 561 -12.54 25.80 8.47
N ALA A 562 -13.10 25.05 9.40
CA ALA A 562 -13.16 25.44 10.82
C ALA A 562 -11.80 25.49 11.53
N THR A 563 -10.73 25.16 10.85
CA THR A 563 -9.32 25.27 11.29
C THR A 563 -8.60 26.47 10.69
N GLY A 564 -9.32 27.55 10.47
CA GLY A 564 -8.83 28.71 9.72
C GLY A 564 -7.68 29.52 10.30
N GLU A 565 -7.25 29.27 11.57
CA GLU A 565 -6.14 29.99 12.18
C GLU A 565 -4.82 29.77 11.42
N ASP A 566 -4.60 28.56 10.93
CA ASP A 566 -3.40 28.19 10.16
C ASP A 566 -3.45 28.72 8.72
N GLY A 567 -4.60 29.20 8.26
CA GLY A 567 -4.81 29.76 6.93
C GLY A 567 -4.89 28.72 5.82
N PRO A 568 -4.88 29.17 4.54
CA PRO A 568 -5.22 28.35 3.39
C PRO A 568 -4.20 27.26 3.05
N THR A 569 -3.03 27.27 3.66
CA THR A 569 -2.00 26.23 3.46
C THR A 569 -2.28 24.95 4.27
N HIS A 570 -3.21 25.00 5.24
CA HIS A 570 -3.56 23.90 6.14
C HIS A 570 -5.06 23.54 6.06
N ALA A 571 -5.94 24.54 5.95
CA ALA A 571 -7.34 24.31 5.72
C ALA A 571 -7.57 23.91 4.26
N ASP A 572 -7.93 22.65 4.03
CA ASP A 572 -8.05 22.10 2.68
C ASP A 572 -9.42 21.49 2.41
N PRO A 573 -10.34 22.28 1.84
CA PRO A 573 -11.63 21.76 1.38
C PRO A 573 -11.50 20.75 0.23
N GLN A 574 -10.38 20.70 -0.48
CA GLN A 574 -10.14 19.79 -1.61
C GLN A 574 -9.75 18.38 -1.16
N ALA A 575 -9.23 18.20 0.06
CA ALA A 575 -8.69 16.94 0.53
C ALA A 575 -9.64 15.75 0.40
N LEU A 576 -10.95 15.96 0.61
CA LEU A 576 -11.94 14.90 0.50
C LEU A 576 -11.96 14.24 -0.88
N GLN A 577 -11.84 15.01 -1.96
CA GLN A 577 -11.90 14.51 -3.34
C GLN A 577 -10.74 13.57 -3.69
N LEU A 578 -9.62 13.62 -2.96
CA LEU A 578 -8.46 12.79 -3.22
C LEU A 578 -8.70 11.33 -2.83
N LEU A 579 -9.56 11.06 -1.86
CA LEU A 579 -9.85 9.72 -1.37
C LEU A 579 -11.30 9.29 -1.62
N SER A 580 -12.28 10.20 -1.50
CA SER A 580 -13.69 9.85 -1.70
C SER A 580 -14.02 9.60 -3.17
N GLN A 581 -14.74 8.51 -3.42
CA GLN A 581 -15.21 8.06 -4.75
C GLN A 581 -14.08 7.88 -5.79
N ASN A 582 -12.85 7.65 -5.31
CA ASN A 582 -11.64 7.57 -6.13
C ASN A 582 -11.03 6.15 -6.17
N PHE A 583 -11.71 5.18 -5.58
CA PHE A 583 -11.31 3.77 -5.53
C PHE A 583 -12.41 2.88 -6.11
N PRO A 584 -12.08 1.64 -6.51
CA PRO A 584 -13.10 0.65 -6.85
C PRO A 584 -14.08 0.46 -5.69
N ARG A 585 -15.33 0.14 -6.03
CA ARG A 585 -16.39 -0.07 -5.04
C ARG A 585 -15.97 -1.14 -4.02
N GLY A 586 -16.12 -0.81 -2.74
CA GLY A 586 -15.78 -1.68 -1.61
C GLY A 586 -14.28 -1.66 -1.21
N ALA A 587 -13.40 -1.06 -2.03
CA ALA A 587 -11.98 -0.98 -1.70
C ALA A 587 -11.65 0.10 -0.66
N ALA A 588 -12.41 1.19 -0.64
CA ALA A 588 -12.23 2.29 0.30
C ALA A 588 -13.58 2.77 0.86
N VAL A 589 -13.55 3.28 2.08
CA VAL A 589 -14.68 3.97 2.72
C VAL A 589 -14.19 5.28 3.33
N VAL A 590 -14.80 6.38 2.91
CA VAL A 590 -14.50 7.72 3.41
C VAL A 590 -15.61 8.18 4.31
N LEU A 591 -15.27 8.72 5.48
CA LEU A 591 -16.22 9.09 6.51
C LEU A 591 -16.15 10.59 6.80
N THR A 592 -17.31 11.24 6.83
CA THR A 592 -17.47 12.65 7.20
C THR A 592 -18.55 12.79 8.29
N PRO A 593 -18.28 12.28 9.53
CA PRO A 593 -19.24 12.47 10.63
C PRO A 593 -19.42 13.98 10.93
N TRP A 594 -20.64 14.42 11.27
CA TRP A 594 -20.84 15.83 11.63
C TRP A 594 -20.87 16.07 13.14
N GLU A 595 -21.09 15.00 13.93
CA GLU A 595 -21.08 15.11 15.39
C GLU A 595 -20.62 13.79 16.05
N PRO A 596 -20.18 13.83 17.32
CA PRO A 596 -19.48 12.70 17.98
C PRO A 596 -20.28 11.40 18.07
N GLN A 597 -21.61 11.42 18.17
CA GLN A 597 -22.42 10.20 18.28
C GLN A 597 -22.40 9.36 16.99
N GLU A 598 -22.02 9.94 15.85
CA GLU A 598 -21.91 9.21 14.57
C GLU A 598 -20.60 8.45 14.41
N VAL A 599 -19.57 8.77 15.21
CA VAL A 599 -18.21 8.24 15.00
C VAL A 599 -18.18 6.72 15.13
N TRP A 600 -18.73 6.16 16.22
CA TRP A 600 -18.73 4.71 16.42
C TRP A 600 -19.61 3.98 15.39
N PRO A 601 -20.85 4.37 15.12
CA PRO A 601 -21.68 3.79 14.07
C PRO A 601 -20.96 3.73 12.71
N LEU A 602 -20.38 4.84 12.26
CA LEU A 602 -19.68 4.90 10.98
C LEU A 602 -18.42 4.06 10.95
N LEU A 603 -17.60 4.12 11.99
CA LEU A 603 -16.37 3.35 12.07
C LEU A 603 -16.66 1.84 12.11
N SER A 604 -17.64 1.41 12.93
CA SER A 604 -18.02 0.01 13.02
C SER A 604 -18.66 -0.52 11.72
N ALA A 605 -19.53 0.25 11.07
CA ALA A 605 -20.09 -0.11 9.78
C ALA A 605 -18.99 -0.30 8.72
N SER A 606 -18.02 0.60 8.69
CA SER A 606 -16.90 0.50 7.76
C SER A 606 -16.00 -0.70 8.03
N LEU A 607 -15.64 -0.95 9.29
CA LEU A 607 -14.80 -2.09 9.67
C LEU A 607 -15.51 -3.44 9.43
N ALA A 608 -16.83 -3.50 9.55
CA ALA A 608 -17.60 -4.71 9.25
C ALA A 608 -17.51 -5.12 7.77
N GLU A 609 -17.37 -4.17 6.86
CA GLU A 609 -17.19 -4.40 5.42
C GLU A 609 -15.73 -4.78 5.05
N ARG A 610 -14.78 -4.63 5.96
CA ARG A 610 -13.34 -4.91 5.78
C ARG A 610 -12.73 -4.30 4.51
N PRO A 611 -12.90 -3.01 4.24
CA PRO A 611 -12.28 -2.38 3.09
C PRO A 611 -10.75 -2.34 3.26
N ALA A 612 -10.03 -2.16 2.16
CA ALA A 612 -8.59 -1.93 2.22
C ALA A 612 -8.27 -0.61 2.94
N LEU A 613 -9.09 0.42 2.75
CA LEU A 613 -8.89 1.76 3.29
C LEU A 613 -10.15 2.29 3.99
N ILE A 614 -9.97 2.89 5.17
CA ILE A 614 -10.94 3.79 5.79
C ILE A 614 -10.28 5.16 5.97
N ALA A 615 -10.95 6.23 5.53
CA ALA A 615 -10.44 7.59 5.65
C ALA A 615 -11.47 8.50 6.38
N PRO A 616 -11.37 8.64 7.72
CA PRO A 616 -12.19 9.58 8.47
C PRO A 616 -11.68 11.01 8.29
N TYR A 617 -12.56 11.93 7.90
CA TYR A 617 -12.32 13.36 7.86
C TYR A 617 -12.94 14.01 9.08
N VAL A 618 -12.12 14.47 10.01
CA VAL A 618 -12.55 15.02 11.30
C VAL A 618 -11.94 16.40 11.52
N PRO A 619 -12.76 17.42 11.82
CA PRO A 619 -12.27 18.76 12.12
C PRO A 619 -11.69 18.86 13.54
N ARG A 620 -10.94 19.96 13.78
CA ARG A 620 -10.30 20.23 15.06
C ARG A 620 -11.24 20.73 16.15
N PRO A 621 -12.18 21.68 15.87
CA PRO A 621 -13.01 22.27 16.90
C PRO A 621 -13.90 21.26 17.61
N ALA A 622 -14.22 21.55 18.85
CA ALA A 622 -15.25 20.86 19.61
C ALA A 622 -16.55 21.65 19.55
N TRP A 623 -17.67 20.94 19.36
CA TRP A 623 -19.01 21.51 19.40
C TRP A 623 -19.85 20.85 20.48
N GLY A 624 -20.96 21.51 20.83
CA GLY A 624 -21.98 20.91 21.67
C GLY A 624 -22.60 19.71 20.98
N VAL A 625 -22.64 18.57 21.65
CA VAL A 625 -23.28 17.35 21.16
C VAL A 625 -24.78 17.56 21.12
N PRO A 626 -25.46 17.37 19.98
CA PRO A 626 -26.90 17.64 19.85
C PRO A 626 -27.73 16.64 20.65
N ASP A 627 -28.82 17.13 21.20
CA ASP A 627 -29.91 16.29 21.70
C ASP A 627 -30.84 15.97 20.51
N ARG A 628 -30.50 14.89 19.81
CA ARG A 628 -31.15 14.53 18.53
C ARG A 628 -32.65 14.33 18.68
N GLU A 629 -33.09 13.72 19.79
CA GLU A 629 -34.50 13.48 20.06
C GLU A 629 -35.23 14.80 20.28
N ALA A 630 -34.69 15.67 21.14
CA ALA A 630 -35.30 16.98 21.42
C ALA A 630 -35.35 17.89 20.17
N LEU A 631 -34.39 17.76 19.25
CA LEU A 631 -34.33 18.51 18.00
C LEU A 631 -35.11 17.85 16.86
N GLY A 632 -35.68 16.65 17.06
CA GLY A 632 -36.37 15.89 16.03
C GLY A 632 -35.45 15.43 14.88
N LEU A 633 -34.21 15.15 15.19
CA LEU A 633 -33.22 14.64 14.23
C LEU A 633 -33.20 13.11 14.23
N ALA A 634 -32.83 12.52 13.10
CA ALA A 634 -32.65 11.06 12.97
C ALA A 634 -31.61 10.54 13.95
N PRO A 635 -31.74 9.28 14.44
CA PRO A 635 -30.73 8.63 15.29
C PRO A 635 -29.35 8.59 14.62
N ALA A 636 -28.27 8.65 15.41
CA ALA A 636 -26.89 8.63 14.90
C ALA A 636 -26.56 7.38 14.04
N TRP A 637 -27.16 6.23 14.37
CA TRP A 637 -27.02 5.00 13.57
C TRP A 637 -27.58 5.10 12.14
N SER A 638 -28.41 6.13 11.84
CA SER A 638 -28.85 6.38 10.47
C SER A 638 -27.70 6.79 9.54
N ALA A 639 -26.61 7.32 10.07
CA ALA A 639 -25.42 7.70 9.31
C ALA A 639 -24.77 6.49 8.60
N THR A 640 -24.97 5.27 9.10
CA THR A 640 -24.44 4.04 8.48
C THR A 640 -25.04 3.74 7.09
N GLU A 641 -26.11 4.40 6.72
CA GLU A 641 -26.70 4.35 5.37
C GLU A 641 -25.95 5.25 4.35
N GLY A 642 -24.94 5.98 4.81
CA GLY A 642 -24.07 6.82 4.00
C GLY A 642 -24.62 8.21 3.70
N ILE A 643 -25.84 8.34 3.18
CA ILE A 643 -26.67 9.54 3.22
C ILE A 643 -27.97 9.19 3.94
N TYR A 644 -28.48 10.11 4.74
CA TYR A 644 -29.71 9.88 5.46
C TYR A 644 -30.51 11.19 5.64
N CYS A 645 -31.82 11.07 5.81
CA CYS A 645 -32.68 12.22 6.13
C CYS A 645 -32.41 12.60 7.59
N LEU A 646 -31.59 13.63 7.80
CA LEU A 646 -31.21 14.15 9.12
C LEU A 646 -32.43 14.76 9.83
N ARG A 647 -33.26 15.52 9.09
CA ARG A 647 -34.48 16.10 9.57
C ARG A 647 -35.59 15.88 8.56
N ALA A 648 -36.57 15.08 8.95
CA ALA A 648 -37.75 14.84 8.11
C ALA A 648 -38.68 16.07 8.10
N PRO A 649 -39.28 16.43 6.94
CA PRO A 649 -40.29 17.46 6.88
C PRO A 649 -41.59 17.01 7.57
N VAL A 650 -42.44 17.94 7.96
CA VAL A 650 -43.74 17.64 8.53
C VAL A 650 -44.75 17.30 7.44
N GLY A 651 -44.60 17.92 6.28
CA GLY A 651 -45.46 17.70 5.10
C GLY A 651 -44.63 17.56 3.83
N THR A 652 -45.12 18.17 2.73
CA THR A 652 -44.31 18.36 1.55
C THR A 652 -43.29 19.46 1.83
N PRO A 653 -41.99 19.20 1.75
CA PRO A 653 -41.01 20.22 2.10
C PRO A 653 -41.04 21.39 1.13
N ASP A 654 -40.95 22.61 1.68
CA ASP A 654 -40.76 23.83 0.91
C ASP A 654 -39.40 23.83 0.21
N VAL A 655 -38.36 23.34 0.93
CA VAL A 655 -36.97 23.23 0.44
C VAL A 655 -36.30 21.94 0.91
N THR A 656 -35.46 21.40 0.07
CA THR A 656 -34.55 20.29 0.41
C THR A 656 -33.10 20.78 0.47
N VAL A 657 -32.42 20.53 1.58
CA VAL A 657 -31.01 20.89 1.79
C VAL A 657 -30.20 19.64 1.99
N VAL A 658 -29.10 19.51 1.26
CA VAL A 658 -28.10 18.43 1.46
C VAL A 658 -26.86 19.02 2.10
N LEU A 659 -26.50 18.49 3.26
CA LEU A 659 -25.40 18.95 4.11
C LEU A 659 -24.22 17.98 4.04
N GLN A 660 -23.00 18.51 4.07
CA GLN A 660 -21.77 17.72 4.23
C GLN A 660 -20.70 18.55 4.94
N GLU A 661 -20.03 18.00 5.91
CA GLU A 661 -19.02 18.58 6.81
C GLU A 661 -19.62 19.10 8.12
N ALA A 662 -18.83 18.96 9.19
CA ALA A 662 -19.31 19.16 10.57
C ALA A 662 -19.63 20.62 10.91
N ALA A 663 -18.77 21.59 10.53
CA ALA A 663 -18.96 22.99 10.92
C ALA A 663 -20.24 23.58 10.30
N VAL A 664 -20.41 23.38 9.00
CA VAL A 664 -21.60 23.90 8.29
C VAL A 664 -22.88 23.23 8.79
N THR A 665 -22.82 21.95 9.13
CA THR A 665 -24.01 21.23 9.64
C THR A 665 -24.36 21.64 11.07
N ASN A 666 -23.37 21.85 11.94
CA ASN A 666 -23.60 22.38 13.28
C ASN A 666 -24.25 23.76 13.22
N ILE A 667 -23.78 24.65 12.36
CA ILE A 667 -24.42 26.00 12.13
C ILE A 667 -25.84 25.82 11.62
N PHE A 668 -26.05 24.97 10.62
CA PHE A 668 -27.40 24.74 10.10
C PHE A 668 -28.36 24.25 11.17
N VAL A 669 -28.00 23.24 11.93
CA VAL A 669 -28.88 22.62 12.94
C VAL A 669 -29.18 23.57 14.09
N ASN A 670 -28.18 24.31 14.57
CA ASN A 670 -28.31 25.11 15.80
C ASN A 670 -28.84 26.53 15.55
N ASP A 671 -28.52 27.12 14.39
CA ASP A 671 -28.82 28.54 14.14
C ASP A 671 -29.83 28.74 13.00
N VAL A 672 -29.71 28.02 11.88
CA VAL A 672 -30.50 28.26 10.67
C VAL A 672 -31.83 27.52 10.70
N LEU A 673 -31.84 26.25 11.05
CA LEU A 673 -33.06 25.42 11.08
C LEU A 673 -34.11 25.94 12.05
N PRO A 674 -33.78 26.41 13.28
CA PRO A 674 -34.75 27.04 14.18
C PRO A 674 -35.37 28.30 13.57
N GLN A 675 -34.58 29.16 12.94
CA GLN A 675 -35.05 30.38 12.32
C GLN A 675 -36.05 30.11 11.17
N LEU A 676 -35.71 29.16 10.26
CA LEU A 676 -36.60 28.76 9.16
C LEU A 676 -37.92 28.18 9.68
N ARG A 677 -37.85 27.36 10.74
CA ARG A 677 -39.04 26.80 11.38
C ARG A 677 -39.95 27.88 11.99
N ASP A 678 -39.37 28.89 12.65
CA ASP A 678 -40.11 29.97 13.28
C ASP A 678 -40.84 30.83 12.23
N GLU A 679 -40.34 30.83 10.98
CA GLU A 679 -41.00 31.44 9.81
C GLU A 679 -42.01 30.50 9.12
N GLY A 680 -42.19 29.28 9.62
CA GLY A 680 -43.11 28.30 9.06
C GLY A 680 -42.60 27.58 7.80
N ILE A 681 -41.31 27.63 7.51
CA ILE A 681 -40.69 26.94 6.36
C ILE A 681 -40.39 25.49 6.74
N ASP A 682 -40.98 24.55 6.01
CA ASP A 682 -40.78 23.12 6.22
C ASP A 682 -39.56 22.64 5.40
N VAL A 683 -38.50 22.23 6.10
CA VAL A 683 -37.22 21.85 5.50
C VAL A 683 -37.01 20.34 5.61
N ALA A 684 -36.73 19.68 4.46
CA ALA A 684 -36.13 18.35 4.43
C ALA A 684 -34.61 18.52 4.42
N ALA A 685 -33.93 18.08 5.48
CA ALA A 685 -32.47 18.11 5.54
C ALA A 685 -31.89 16.72 5.43
N TYR A 686 -30.98 16.52 4.50
CA TYR A 686 -30.20 15.29 4.34
C TYR A 686 -28.74 15.54 4.71
N TYR A 687 -28.10 14.53 5.27
CA TYR A 687 -26.66 14.57 5.58
C TYR A 687 -25.89 13.48 4.87
N VAL A 688 -24.74 13.84 4.26
CA VAL A 688 -23.81 12.91 3.59
C VAL A 688 -22.69 12.55 4.55
N ALA A 689 -22.76 11.37 5.13
CA ALA A 689 -21.75 10.82 6.05
C ALA A 689 -20.71 9.95 5.34
N SER A 690 -21.07 9.27 4.25
CA SER A 690 -20.18 8.45 3.42
C SER A 690 -20.84 8.10 2.08
N ALA A 691 -20.26 8.53 0.99
CA ALA A 691 -20.75 8.13 -0.34
C ALA A 691 -20.55 6.63 -0.60
N GLU A 692 -19.49 6.05 -0.07
CA GLU A 692 -19.12 4.65 -0.26
C GLU A 692 -20.03 3.69 0.50
N LEU A 693 -20.43 4.03 1.74
CA LEU A 693 -21.43 3.24 2.49
C LEU A 693 -22.80 3.28 1.78
N PHE A 694 -23.19 4.44 1.24
CA PHE A 694 -24.41 4.50 0.43
C PHE A 694 -24.32 3.62 -0.82
N ASP A 695 -23.14 3.57 -1.47
CA ASP A 695 -22.93 2.73 -2.64
C ASP A 695 -22.94 1.22 -2.34
N SER A 696 -22.63 0.82 -1.10
CA SER A 696 -22.70 -0.57 -0.68
C SER A 696 -24.15 -1.09 -0.59
N LEU A 697 -25.10 -0.20 -0.39
CA LEU A 697 -26.52 -0.55 -0.29
C LEU A 697 -27.10 -1.05 -1.62
N SER A 698 -28.18 -1.84 -1.52
CA SER A 698 -28.92 -2.29 -2.71
C SER A 698 -29.49 -1.10 -3.49
N PRO A 699 -29.67 -1.21 -4.83
CA PRO A 699 -30.28 -0.14 -5.62
C PRO A 699 -31.68 0.26 -5.13
N GLN A 700 -32.45 -0.69 -4.61
CA GLN A 700 -33.77 -0.41 -4.02
C GLN A 700 -33.61 0.46 -2.77
N ARG A 701 -32.75 0.07 -1.82
CA ARG A 701 -32.54 0.81 -0.57
C ARG A 701 -32.03 2.22 -0.82
N ARG A 702 -31.13 2.41 -1.79
CA ARG A 702 -30.63 3.73 -2.19
C ARG A 702 -31.76 4.66 -2.67
N ARG A 703 -32.68 4.13 -3.50
CA ARG A 703 -33.85 4.90 -3.96
C ARG A 703 -34.84 5.23 -2.86
N GLU A 704 -34.98 4.34 -1.86
CA GLU A 704 -35.84 4.60 -0.69
C GLU A 704 -35.27 5.73 0.18
N ILE A 705 -33.94 5.72 0.42
CA ILE A 705 -33.28 6.72 1.28
C ILE A 705 -33.17 8.07 0.58
N PHE A 706 -32.71 8.09 -0.67
CA PHE A 706 -32.47 9.31 -1.42
C PHE A 706 -32.99 9.17 -2.86
N PRO A 707 -34.28 9.43 -3.08
CA PRO A 707 -34.92 9.40 -4.40
C PRO A 707 -34.36 10.47 -5.35
N GLU A 708 -34.35 10.20 -6.66
CA GLU A 708 -33.93 11.17 -7.68
C GLU A 708 -34.64 12.49 -7.61
N GLU A 709 -35.91 12.46 -7.22
CA GLU A 709 -36.70 13.69 -7.08
C GLU A 709 -36.17 14.59 -5.97
N VAL A 710 -35.71 14.01 -4.86
CA VAL A 710 -35.05 14.72 -3.77
C VAL A 710 -33.77 15.40 -4.29
N ALA A 711 -32.93 14.66 -5.01
CA ALA A 711 -31.70 15.20 -5.60
C ALA A 711 -31.95 16.36 -6.58
N ARG A 712 -33.08 16.31 -7.29
CA ARG A 712 -33.46 17.30 -8.30
C ARG A 712 -33.95 18.61 -7.67
N ARG A 713 -34.55 18.53 -6.47
CA ARG A 713 -35.10 19.70 -5.74
C ARG A 713 -34.16 20.21 -4.64
N ALA A 714 -33.00 19.57 -4.47
CA ALA A 714 -32.06 19.92 -3.42
C ALA A 714 -31.13 21.07 -3.82
N MET A 715 -30.74 21.87 -2.82
CA MET A 715 -29.53 22.67 -2.82
C MET A 715 -28.52 22.05 -1.83
N GLY A 716 -27.24 22.35 -1.98
CA GLY A 716 -26.19 21.86 -1.13
C GLY A 716 -25.61 22.90 -0.19
N ILE A 717 -25.10 22.47 0.98
CA ILE A 717 -24.23 23.26 1.85
C ILE A 717 -23.09 22.36 2.29
N THR A 718 -21.87 22.66 1.86
CA THR A 718 -20.70 21.83 2.16
C THR A 718 -19.49 22.65 2.61
N GLY A 719 -18.73 22.13 3.56
CA GLY A 719 -17.40 22.65 3.90
C GLY A 719 -16.29 22.12 3.00
N PHE A 720 -16.63 21.27 2.02
CA PHE A 720 -15.74 20.75 0.97
C PHE A 720 -16.00 21.44 -0.38
N THR A 721 -15.45 20.92 -1.46
CA THR A 721 -15.62 21.54 -2.77
C THR A 721 -17.01 21.23 -3.37
N MET A 722 -17.44 22.08 -4.29
CA MET A 722 -18.69 21.88 -5.05
C MET A 722 -18.78 20.48 -5.69
N ALA A 723 -17.67 19.93 -6.14
CA ALA A 723 -17.65 18.62 -6.80
C ALA A 723 -18.18 17.49 -5.90
N THR A 724 -18.04 17.59 -4.58
CA THR A 724 -18.54 16.59 -3.63
C THR A 724 -20.07 16.57 -3.57
N MET A 725 -20.72 17.64 -4.02
CA MET A 725 -22.18 17.80 -4.02
C MET A 725 -22.85 17.41 -5.34
N HIS A 726 -22.11 17.27 -6.46
CA HIS A 726 -22.69 17.05 -7.79
C HIS A 726 -23.58 15.81 -7.88
N ARG A 727 -23.30 14.81 -7.08
CA ARG A 727 -24.10 13.58 -7.01
C ARG A 727 -25.44 13.80 -6.29
N TRP A 728 -25.47 14.67 -5.31
CA TRP A 728 -26.58 14.89 -4.40
C TRP A 728 -27.47 16.02 -4.84
N VAL A 729 -26.96 16.95 -5.65
CA VAL A 729 -27.67 18.10 -6.20
C VAL A 729 -27.58 18.03 -7.72
N THR A 730 -28.69 17.71 -8.37
CA THR A 730 -28.68 17.37 -9.80
C THR A 730 -29.27 18.42 -10.72
N SER A 731 -30.06 19.37 -10.19
CA SER A 731 -30.57 20.51 -10.97
C SER A 731 -29.56 21.65 -11.05
N ASP A 732 -29.58 22.40 -12.16
CA ASP A 732 -28.69 23.55 -12.33
C ASP A 732 -29.02 24.63 -11.28
N ALA A 733 -30.30 24.93 -11.06
CA ALA A 733 -30.72 25.90 -10.03
C ALA A 733 -30.22 25.50 -8.62
N GLY A 734 -30.34 24.21 -8.26
CA GLY A 734 -29.81 23.71 -6.98
C GLY A 734 -28.31 23.84 -6.87
N ARG A 735 -27.56 23.57 -7.95
CA ARG A 735 -26.10 23.74 -8.01
C ARG A 735 -25.68 25.20 -7.88
N GLU A 736 -26.36 26.09 -8.57
CA GLU A 736 -26.12 27.54 -8.47
C GLU A 736 -26.38 28.08 -7.06
N ALA A 737 -27.40 27.54 -6.37
CA ALA A 737 -27.72 27.90 -5.00
C ALA A 737 -26.79 27.22 -3.96
N THR A 738 -25.98 26.24 -4.36
CA THR A 738 -25.13 25.45 -3.45
C THR A 738 -24.00 26.31 -2.87
N LEU A 739 -23.90 26.29 -1.55
CA LEU A 739 -22.82 26.95 -0.82
C LEU A 739 -21.61 26.02 -0.65
N HIS A 740 -20.42 26.54 -0.94
CA HIS A 740 -19.15 25.86 -0.77
C HIS A 740 -18.00 26.86 -0.56
N PRO A 741 -16.81 26.44 -0.05
CA PRO A 741 -15.73 27.35 0.32
C PRO A 741 -15.24 28.32 -0.77
N PHE A 742 -15.37 27.94 -2.03
CA PHE A 742 -14.85 28.69 -3.18
C PHE A 742 -15.92 29.45 -3.97
N VAL A 743 -17.08 29.67 -3.40
CA VAL A 743 -18.17 30.45 -4.04
C VAL A 743 -17.70 31.84 -4.50
N HIS A 744 -16.80 32.46 -3.74
CA HIS A 744 -16.23 33.78 -4.08
C HIS A 744 -14.94 33.75 -4.89
N GLY A 745 -14.50 32.56 -5.35
CA GLY A 745 -13.42 32.43 -6.32
C GLY A 745 -11.99 32.57 -5.79
N GLY A 746 -11.74 32.37 -4.50
CA GLY A 746 -10.39 32.48 -3.93
C GLY A 746 -10.16 31.61 -2.70
N TYR A 747 -8.90 31.41 -2.32
CA TYR A 747 -8.54 30.81 -1.03
C TYR A 747 -8.83 31.81 0.10
N LEU A 748 -9.27 31.30 1.24
CA LEU A 748 -9.65 32.12 2.40
C LEU A 748 -8.43 32.39 3.27
N GLY A 749 -8.33 33.62 3.80
CA GLY A 749 -7.24 34.01 4.69
C GLY A 749 -7.30 33.36 6.08
N SER A 750 -6.26 33.54 6.88
CA SER A 750 -6.22 33.11 8.28
C SER A 750 -7.24 33.87 9.14
N GLY A 751 -7.80 33.21 10.15
CA GLY A 751 -8.72 33.81 11.11
C GLY A 751 -9.27 32.77 12.07
N SER A 752 -10.13 33.17 13.01
CA SER A 752 -10.88 32.17 13.79
C SER A 752 -11.72 31.29 12.86
N GLY A 753 -11.91 30.02 13.18
CA GLY A 753 -12.71 29.11 12.37
C GLY A 753 -14.08 29.69 12.02
N ALA A 754 -14.74 30.34 12.99
CA ALA A 754 -16.03 31.01 12.78
C ALA A 754 -15.96 32.18 11.78
N SER A 755 -14.89 33.00 11.84
CA SER A 755 -14.72 34.13 10.91
C SER A 755 -14.41 33.66 9.49
N VAL A 756 -13.61 32.58 9.33
CA VAL A 756 -13.32 32.03 8.02
C VAL A 756 -14.55 31.38 7.39
N VAL A 757 -15.32 30.62 8.18
CA VAL A 757 -16.59 30.03 7.73
C VAL A 757 -17.59 31.14 7.32
N ALA A 758 -17.68 32.22 8.10
CA ALA A 758 -18.54 33.35 7.76
C ALA A 758 -18.07 34.09 6.48
N SER A 759 -16.75 34.31 6.31
CA SER A 759 -16.23 34.96 5.10
C SER A 759 -16.42 34.12 3.83
N ALA A 760 -16.57 32.80 3.98
CA ALA A 760 -16.94 31.91 2.89
C ALA A 760 -18.45 31.96 2.52
N GLY A 761 -19.25 32.74 3.22
CA GLY A 761 -20.72 32.71 3.07
C GLY A 761 -21.38 31.47 3.69
N LEU A 762 -20.65 30.67 4.47
CA LEU A 762 -21.09 29.40 5.07
C LEU A 762 -21.57 29.60 6.52
N GLY A 763 -21.52 30.81 7.08
CA GLY A 763 -22.07 31.14 8.39
C GLY A 763 -23.59 31.16 8.39
N ALA A 764 -24.23 31.34 9.58
CA ALA A 764 -25.68 31.27 9.73
C ALA A 764 -26.44 32.22 8.77
N SER A 765 -26.01 33.49 8.68
CA SER A 765 -26.61 34.48 7.75
C SER A 765 -26.54 34.01 6.29
N GLY A 766 -25.34 33.60 5.84
CA GLY A 766 -25.15 33.18 4.44
C GLY A 766 -25.95 31.93 4.10
N GLN A 767 -26.02 30.94 5.00
CA GLN A 767 -26.84 29.75 4.80
C GLN A 767 -28.35 30.11 4.74
N TYR A 768 -28.81 30.94 5.67
CA TYR A 768 -30.19 31.37 5.70
C TYR A 768 -30.57 32.13 4.41
N GLU A 769 -29.78 33.15 4.02
CA GLU A 769 -30.02 33.94 2.82
C GLU A 769 -30.05 33.11 1.54
N ALA A 770 -29.10 32.14 1.40
CA ALA A 770 -29.08 31.26 0.25
C ALA A 770 -30.27 30.33 0.17
N ILE A 771 -30.75 29.79 1.31
CA ILE A 771 -31.96 28.97 1.37
C ILE A 771 -33.19 29.80 0.99
N ARG A 772 -33.31 31.02 1.48
CA ARG A 772 -34.39 31.94 1.14
C ARG A 772 -34.40 32.26 -0.35
N ALA A 773 -33.27 32.62 -0.91
CA ALA A 773 -33.14 32.89 -2.34
C ALA A 773 -33.52 31.68 -3.20
N TYR A 774 -33.14 30.48 -2.78
CA TYR A 774 -33.48 29.24 -3.49
C TYR A 774 -35.00 28.94 -3.42
N LEU A 775 -35.65 29.22 -2.30
CA LEU A 775 -37.11 29.11 -2.16
C LEU A 775 -37.84 30.00 -3.17
N ASP A 776 -37.36 31.24 -3.40
CA ASP A 776 -37.93 32.14 -4.40
C ASP A 776 -37.81 31.58 -5.82
N VAL A 777 -36.66 30.92 -6.14
CA VAL A 777 -36.46 30.23 -7.42
C VAL A 777 -37.41 29.06 -7.60
N LEU A 778 -37.58 28.22 -6.56
CA LEU A 778 -38.53 27.09 -6.59
C LEU A 778 -39.97 27.53 -6.79
N SER A 779 -40.37 28.63 -6.15
CA SER A 779 -41.71 29.19 -6.24
C SER A 779 -41.99 29.79 -7.61
N SER A 780 -40.98 30.32 -8.29
CA SER A 780 -41.09 30.94 -9.61
C SER A 780 -41.14 29.90 -10.75
N SER A 781 -40.77 28.65 -10.45
CA SER A 781 -40.69 27.55 -11.42
C SER A 781 -42.00 26.72 -11.48
N HIS A 782 -42.98 27.05 -10.66
CA HIS A 782 -44.36 26.53 -10.64
C HIS A 782 -45.34 27.54 -11.25
#